data_e1b97d9c1f0714bfbc4bfbf775f3f6fd
#
_entry.id   e1b97d9c1f0714bfbc4bfbf775f3f6fd
#
_cell.length_a   1.000
_cell.length_b   1.000
_cell.length_c   1.000
_cell.angle_alpha   90.00
_cell.angle_beta   90.00
_cell.angle_gamma   90.00
#
_symmetry.space_group_name_H-M   'P 1'
#
loop_
_entity.id
_entity.type
_entity.pdbx_description
1 polymer ?
#
loop_
_entity_poly.entity_id
_entity_poly.type
_entity_poly.pdbx_seq_one_letter_code
_entity_poly.pdbx_strand_id
1 'polypeptide(L)'
;MSTDAEMQAYGKAAIYLRKSEKERMEAQATPFDSKNACYVTDKVELYLKGLVTARADGKCTVTVTNPDGSKEEGKEFEEADIYEMNPPKYDKIEDMAMMTYLNEASVLYNLKERYAAWMIYTYSGLFCATVNPYKWLPVYDEEVVNAYRGKKRMEAPPHIFSVSDNAFQFMMIDKENQSILITGESGAGKTVNTKCVIQYFATIAVSGSKKEVDPSKMQGSLEDQIIAANPLLESYGNAKTVRNDNSSRFGKFIRIHFQAGKLAKADIETYLLEKSRVSFQLPDERGYHIFFQMMTGHKPEIVEMALLTTNPYDFPMCSQGQIAVASINDNDELDATDDAITILGFTNEEKIGIYKLTGAVVHHGNLKFKQKQREEQAEPDGTEVADKIAYLLGLNSAEMLKALCYPRVKVGNEYVTKGQTVAQVNNSVSALAKSIYERMFLWMVIRINEMLDTKNPRQFYIGVLDIAGFEIFDYNSMEQLCINFTNEKLQQFFNHTMFVLEQEEYKKEGIVWEFIDFGMDLAACIELIEKPLGIFSILEEECMFPKASDTTFKNKFYDQHLGKTKAFEKPKPAKGKPEAHFSLVHYAGTVDYNITGWLDKNKDPLNESVILMYGKASVKLLATLYPAAPPEDKAKKGGKKKGGSMQTVSSQFRENLHKLMTNLRSTHPHFVRCLIPNESKTPGLMENFLVIHQLRCNGVLEDLRICRKGFPSRIIYADFKQRYKVLNASVIPEGQFMDNKKASEKLLGSIDVNHEDYKFGHTKVFFKAGLLGVLEEMRDEKLAALVGMVQALSRGFLMRREFSKMMERRESIFSIQYNIRSFMNVKTWPWMKLYFKIKP
;
A
#
# COMPACT_ATOMS: atom_id res chain seq x y z
N MET A 1 11.89 6.03 24.62
CA MET A 1 10.85 6.77 23.89
C MET A 1 11.34 8.17 23.62
N SER A 2 11.01 8.74 22.46
CA SER A 2 11.41 10.12 22.15
C SER A 2 10.64 11.10 23.03
N THR A 3 11.34 12.15 23.47
CA THR A 3 10.76 13.24 24.28
C THR A 3 9.91 14.16 23.39
N ASP A 4 9.05 15.00 23.99
CA ASP A 4 8.31 16.03 23.22
C ASP A 4 9.27 16.96 22.45
N ALA A 5 10.49 17.16 22.92
CA ALA A 5 11.54 17.91 22.23
C ALA A 5 11.99 17.22 20.92
N GLU A 6 12.09 15.88 20.92
CA GLU A 6 12.40 15.12 19.69
C GLU A 6 11.23 15.14 18.69
N MET A 7 9.99 15.19 19.19
CA MET A 7 8.80 15.33 18.36
C MET A 7 8.67 16.69 17.67
N GLN A 8 9.37 17.73 18.12
CA GLN A 8 9.41 19.03 17.42
C GLN A 8 9.98 18.92 16.00
N ALA A 9 10.84 17.94 15.72
CA ALA A 9 11.37 17.68 14.38
C ALA A 9 10.26 17.32 13.35
N TYR A 10 9.11 16.86 13.81
CA TYR A 10 7.95 16.51 12.97
C TYR A 10 7.01 17.71 12.73
N GLY A 11 7.30 18.87 13.29
CA GLY A 11 6.50 20.09 13.09
C GLY A 11 5.03 19.90 13.44
N LYS A 12 4.15 20.33 12.55
CA LYS A 12 2.68 20.24 12.72
C LYS A 12 2.15 18.81 12.76
N ALA A 13 2.92 17.84 12.25
CA ALA A 13 2.52 16.44 12.21
C ALA A 13 2.60 15.75 13.58
N ALA A 14 3.40 16.27 14.51
CA ALA A 14 3.70 15.62 15.79
C ALA A 14 2.45 15.15 16.56
N ILE A 15 1.40 15.98 16.62
CA ILE A 15 0.14 15.65 17.32
C ILE A 15 -0.64 14.50 16.67
N TYR A 16 -0.41 14.23 15.37
CA TYR A 16 -1.05 13.15 14.61
C TYR A 16 -0.22 11.87 14.55
N LEU A 17 0.96 11.87 15.16
CA LEU A 17 1.88 10.74 15.11
C LEU A 17 2.09 10.09 16.47
N ARG A 18 2.18 10.87 17.53
CA ARG A 18 2.46 10.37 18.88
C ARG A 18 1.75 11.21 19.94
N LYS A 19 1.22 10.53 20.97
CA LYS A 19 0.64 11.22 22.13
C LYS A 19 1.73 11.98 22.92
N SER A 20 1.37 13.14 23.51
CA SER A 20 2.29 13.97 24.27
C SER A 20 2.81 13.30 25.53
N GLU A 21 3.93 13.77 26.05
CA GLU A 21 4.49 13.28 27.32
C GLU A 21 3.54 13.52 28.50
N LYS A 22 2.83 14.66 28.48
CA LYS A 22 1.79 14.96 29.48
C LYS A 22 0.67 13.91 29.48
N GLU A 23 0.15 13.58 28.31
CA GLU A 23 -0.90 12.56 28.14
C GLU A 23 -0.41 11.17 28.59
N ARG A 24 0.85 10.83 28.32
CA ARG A 24 1.46 9.59 28.81
C ARG A 24 1.56 9.53 30.33
N MET A 25 1.97 10.63 30.96
CA MET A 25 2.06 10.72 32.44
C MET A 25 0.67 10.63 33.08
N GLU A 26 -0.32 11.31 32.53
CA GLU A 26 -1.71 11.23 32.99
C GLU A 26 -2.26 9.80 32.90
N ALA A 27 -2.00 9.12 31.80
CA ALA A 27 -2.40 7.72 31.60
C ALA A 27 -1.72 6.76 32.59
N GLN A 28 -0.45 6.98 32.93
CA GLN A 28 0.28 6.19 33.94
C GLN A 28 -0.26 6.43 35.35
N ALA A 29 -0.70 7.65 35.65
CA ALA A 29 -1.23 8.03 36.98
C ALA A 29 -2.69 7.62 37.16
N THR A 30 -3.40 7.21 36.13
CA THR A 30 -4.83 6.85 36.20
C THR A 30 -5.03 5.57 36.98
N PRO A 31 -5.89 5.54 38.04
CA PRO A 31 -6.18 4.33 38.78
C PRO A 31 -6.82 3.26 37.88
N PHE A 32 -6.37 2.03 38.01
CA PHE A 32 -6.84 0.91 37.23
C PHE A 32 -6.95 -0.37 38.04
N ASP A 33 -8.13 -0.99 37.99
CA ASP A 33 -8.38 -2.28 38.62
C ASP A 33 -8.05 -3.42 37.63
N SER A 34 -6.81 -3.89 37.66
CA SER A 34 -6.30 -4.91 36.73
C SER A 34 -6.97 -6.28 36.87
N LYS A 35 -7.69 -6.54 37.99
CA LYS A 35 -8.34 -7.83 38.22
C LYS A 35 -9.77 -7.88 37.71
N ASN A 36 -10.45 -6.75 37.72
CA ASN A 36 -11.89 -6.68 37.46
C ASN A 36 -12.24 -5.88 36.20
N ALA A 37 -11.33 -5.05 35.65
CA ALA A 37 -11.56 -4.34 34.42
C ALA A 37 -11.59 -5.30 33.23
N CYS A 38 -12.61 -5.19 32.39
CA CYS A 38 -12.83 -6.08 31.25
C CYS A 38 -13.55 -5.40 30.09
N TYR A 39 -13.58 -6.09 28.95
CA TYR A 39 -14.51 -5.84 27.86
C TYR A 39 -15.57 -6.94 27.83
N VAL A 40 -16.80 -6.57 27.56
CA VAL A 40 -17.93 -7.48 27.38
C VAL A 40 -18.49 -7.34 25.96
N THR A 41 -19.06 -8.42 25.44
CA THR A 41 -19.69 -8.41 24.11
C THR A 41 -20.97 -7.59 24.11
N ASP A 42 -21.20 -6.83 23.05
CA ASP A 42 -22.41 -6.06 22.79
C ASP A 42 -22.88 -6.23 21.34
N LYS A 43 -24.20 -6.15 21.13
CA LYS A 43 -24.78 -6.36 19.80
C LYS A 43 -24.65 -5.14 18.87
N VAL A 44 -24.50 -3.96 19.43
CA VAL A 44 -24.42 -2.69 18.68
C VAL A 44 -22.97 -2.22 18.57
N GLU A 45 -22.29 -2.12 19.72
CA GLU A 45 -20.91 -1.61 19.78
C GLU A 45 -19.84 -2.70 19.63
N LEU A 46 -20.23 -3.97 19.53
CA LEU A 46 -19.42 -5.17 19.53
C LEU A 46 -18.73 -5.45 20.87
N TYR A 47 -18.08 -4.46 21.47
CA TYR A 47 -17.44 -4.54 22.79
C TYR A 47 -17.67 -3.26 23.59
N LEU A 48 -17.97 -3.42 24.87
CA LEU A 48 -18.12 -2.34 25.84
C LEU A 48 -17.19 -2.56 27.03
N LYS A 49 -16.73 -1.47 27.64
CA LYS A 49 -15.95 -1.53 28.88
C LYS A 49 -16.83 -1.93 30.04
N GLY A 50 -16.31 -2.75 30.95
CA GLY A 50 -17.01 -3.19 32.13
C GLY A 50 -16.08 -3.43 33.31
N LEU A 51 -16.70 -3.55 34.48
CA LEU A 51 -16.03 -3.92 35.71
C LEU A 51 -16.74 -5.13 36.32
N VAL A 52 -16.01 -6.24 36.51
CA VAL A 52 -16.56 -7.45 37.11
C VAL A 52 -16.83 -7.21 38.62
N THR A 53 -18.06 -7.43 39.07
CA THR A 53 -18.44 -7.26 40.45
C THR A 53 -18.57 -8.58 41.18
N ALA A 54 -18.93 -9.65 40.49
CA ALA A 54 -19.05 -11.01 41.06
C ALA A 54 -18.77 -12.08 40.00
N ARG A 55 -18.25 -13.21 40.43
CA ARG A 55 -18.05 -14.43 39.62
C ARG A 55 -18.65 -15.61 40.31
N ALA A 56 -19.58 -16.33 39.68
CA ALA A 56 -20.20 -17.54 40.18
C ALA A 56 -20.65 -18.46 39.04
N ASP A 57 -20.39 -19.77 39.19
CA ASP A 57 -20.90 -20.83 38.30
C ASP A 57 -20.64 -20.61 36.78
N GLY A 58 -19.45 -20.08 36.41
CA GLY A 58 -19.10 -19.82 35.00
C GLY A 58 -19.72 -18.55 34.41
N LYS A 59 -20.45 -17.78 35.25
CA LYS A 59 -21.01 -16.47 34.89
C LYS A 59 -20.37 -15.34 35.67
N CYS A 60 -20.30 -14.18 35.05
CA CYS A 60 -19.80 -12.98 35.69
C CYS A 60 -20.86 -11.89 35.68
N THR A 61 -21.02 -11.24 36.84
CA THR A 61 -21.82 -10.02 36.95
C THR A 61 -20.93 -8.82 36.71
N VAL A 62 -21.32 -7.97 35.76
CA VAL A 62 -20.48 -6.86 35.28
C VAL A 62 -21.26 -5.55 35.31
N THR A 63 -20.62 -4.48 35.77
CA THR A 63 -21.09 -3.10 35.60
C THR A 63 -20.57 -2.61 34.26
N VAL A 64 -21.46 -2.42 33.28
CA VAL A 64 -21.12 -2.05 31.90
C VAL A 64 -21.16 -0.53 31.75
N THR A 65 -20.16 0.05 31.09
CA THR A 65 -20.12 1.48 30.74
C THR A 65 -20.52 1.65 29.31
N ASN A 66 -21.62 2.36 29.03
CA ASN A 66 -22.10 2.68 27.69
C ASN A 66 -21.29 3.82 27.04
N PRO A 67 -21.37 4.01 25.70
CA PRO A 67 -20.67 5.08 25.00
C PRO A 67 -21.00 6.50 25.47
N ASP A 68 -22.19 6.72 26.00
CA ASP A 68 -22.64 7.99 26.60
C ASP A 68 -22.10 8.22 28.03
N GLY A 69 -21.34 7.26 28.57
CA GLY A 69 -20.79 7.30 29.94
C GLY A 69 -21.76 6.79 31.03
N SER A 70 -22.99 6.42 30.66
CA SER A 70 -23.94 5.79 31.61
C SER A 70 -23.45 4.40 32.02
N LYS A 71 -23.73 4.00 33.26
CA LYS A 71 -23.35 2.70 33.78
C LYS A 71 -24.60 1.86 34.02
N GLU A 72 -24.56 0.63 33.56
CA GLU A 72 -25.57 -0.39 33.82
C GLU A 72 -24.99 -1.47 34.73
N GLU A 73 -25.55 -1.59 35.92
CA GLU A 73 -25.11 -2.54 36.95
C GLU A 73 -25.84 -3.87 36.82
N GLY A 74 -25.17 -4.95 37.26
CA GLY A 74 -25.80 -6.25 37.44
C GLY A 74 -26.08 -7.02 36.16
N LYS A 75 -25.45 -6.69 35.04
CA LYS A 75 -25.53 -7.49 33.79
C LYS A 75 -24.74 -8.78 33.93
N GLU A 76 -25.35 -9.89 33.53
CA GLU A 76 -24.71 -11.22 33.54
C GLU A 76 -24.15 -11.55 32.16
N PHE A 77 -22.91 -12.07 32.11
CA PHE A 77 -22.24 -12.57 30.93
C PHE A 77 -21.64 -13.95 31.20
N GLU A 78 -21.53 -14.76 30.18
CA GLU A 78 -20.73 -15.98 30.20
C GLU A 78 -19.26 -15.60 30.36
N GLU A 79 -18.48 -16.40 31.11
CA GLU A 79 -17.03 -16.11 31.26
C GLU A 79 -16.27 -16.09 29.96
N ALA A 80 -16.74 -16.83 28.92
CA ALA A 80 -16.18 -16.82 27.57
C ALA A 80 -16.40 -15.51 26.80
N ASP A 81 -17.40 -14.70 27.20
CA ASP A 81 -17.73 -13.42 26.55
C ASP A 81 -17.04 -12.21 27.22
N ILE A 82 -16.17 -12.49 28.18
CA ILE A 82 -15.41 -11.48 28.91
C ILE A 82 -13.96 -11.51 28.46
N TYR A 83 -13.42 -10.34 28.12
CA TYR A 83 -12.05 -10.16 27.64
C TYR A 83 -11.28 -9.25 28.59
N GLU A 84 -10.05 -9.62 28.87
CA GLU A 84 -9.16 -8.84 29.72
C GLU A 84 -8.84 -7.48 29.12
N MET A 85 -8.79 -6.45 29.94
CA MET A 85 -8.50 -5.08 29.55
C MET A 85 -7.07 -4.68 29.91
N ASN A 86 -6.40 -4.00 29.01
CA ASN A 86 -5.07 -3.42 29.28
C ASN A 86 -5.19 -2.15 30.15
N PRO A 87 -4.20 -1.87 31.01
CA PRO A 87 -4.13 -0.61 31.76
C PRO A 87 -4.09 0.63 30.85
N PRO A 88 -4.52 1.81 31.33
CA PRO A 88 -4.54 3.05 30.58
C PRO A 88 -3.18 3.48 30.02
N LYS A 89 -2.06 3.04 30.59
CA LYS A 89 -0.71 3.29 30.06
C LYS A 89 -0.54 2.77 28.62
N TYR A 90 -1.33 1.76 28.21
CA TYR A 90 -1.34 1.20 26.87
C TYR A 90 -2.34 1.87 25.91
N ASP A 91 -3.13 2.85 26.38
CA ASP A 91 -4.07 3.57 25.52
C ASP A 91 -3.31 4.29 24.39
N LYS A 92 -3.78 4.13 23.16
CA LYS A 92 -3.14 4.63 21.93
C LYS A 92 -1.71 4.09 21.72
N ILE A 93 -1.44 2.83 22.12
CA ILE A 93 -0.13 2.23 21.91
C ILE A 93 0.24 2.15 20.44
N GLU A 94 1.51 2.42 20.13
CA GLU A 94 2.02 2.47 18.76
C GLU A 94 2.21 1.09 18.14
N ASP A 95 2.59 0.09 18.93
CA ASP A 95 2.69 -1.31 18.49
C ASP A 95 1.77 -2.20 19.35
N MET A 96 0.75 -2.76 18.73
CA MET A 96 -0.24 -3.59 19.41
C MET A 96 0.34 -4.90 19.96
N ALA A 97 1.47 -5.38 19.41
CA ALA A 97 2.18 -6.53 19.95
C ALA A 97 2.77 -6.30 21.34
N MET A 98 2.90 -5.04 21.77
CA MET A 98 3.41 -4.66 23.09
C MET A 98 2.34 -4.69 24.19
N MET A 99 1.08 -4.92 23.87
CA MET A 99 0.00 -5.04 24.85
C MET A 99 0.17 -6.28 25.72
N THR A 100 -0.20 -6.18 26.99
CA THR A 100 -0.21 -7.33 27.91
C THR A 100 -1.29 -8.33 27.50
N TYR A 101 -2.50 -7.84 27.18
CA TYR A 101 -3.63 -8.66 26.76
C TYR A 101 -3.93 -8.43 25.28
N LEU A 102 -3.72 -9.47 24.48
CA LEU A 102 -3.91 -9.45 23.03
C LEU A 102 -5.23 -10.15 22.68
N ASN A 103 -6.30 -9.39 22.59
CA ASN A 103 -7.62 -9.87 22.17
C ASN A 103 -8.27 -8.89 21.19
N GLU A 104 -9.33 -9.33 20.52
CA GLU A 104 -10.03 -8.51 19.52
C GLU A 104 -10.53 -7.17 20.08
N ALA A 105 -11.06 -7.19 21.30
CA ALA A 105 -11.60 -6.00 21.94
C ALA A 105 -10.52 -4.95 22.20
N SER A 106 -9.35 -5.38 22.68
CA SER A 106 -8.20 -4.49 22.93
C SER A 106 -7.63 -3.91 21.65
N VAL A 107 -7.55 -4.71 20.58
CA VAL A 107 -7.08 -4.27 19.25
C VAL A 107 -8.04 -3.24 18.67
N LEU A 108 -9.33 -3.53 18.67
CA LEU A 108 -10.36 -2.61 18.17
C LEU A 108 -10.37 -1.30 18.95
N TYR A 109 -10.32 -1.38 20.28
CA TYR A 109 -10.26 -0.21 21.15
C TYR A 109 -9.04 0.67 20.84
N ASN A 110 -7.85 0.07 20.72
CA ASN A 110 -6.64 0.81 20.39
C ASN A 110 -6.72 1.51 19.02
N LEU A 111 -7.19 0.81 18.01
CA LEU A 111 -7.37 1.41 16.67
C LEU A 111 -8.40 2.54 16.70
N LYS A 112 -9.50 2.37 17.44
CA LYS A 112 -10.55 3.39 17.59
C LYS A 112 -10.03 4.66 18.26
N GLU A 113 -9.29 4.51 19.39
CA GLU A 113 -8.71 5.63 20.13
C GLU A 113 -7.63 6.36 19.30
N ARG A 114 -6.78 5.63 18.62
CA ARG A 114 -5.78 6.21 17.72
C ARG A 114 -6.43 6.94 16.54
N TYR A 115 -7.44 6.34 15.93
CA TYR A 115 -8.18 6.96 14.82
C TYR A 115 -8.91 8.23 15.25
N ALA A 116 -9.52 8.25 16.45
CA ALA A 116 -10.15 9.44 17.01
C ALA A 116 -9.17 10.61 17.21
N ALA A 117 -7.89 10.29 17.48
CA ALA A 117 -6.79 11.25 17.55
C ALA A 117 -6.10 11.49 16.20
N TRP A 118 -6.62 10.97 15.10
CA TRP A 118 -6.05 11.04 13.74
C TRP A 118 -4.66 10.39 13.62
N MET A 119 -4.33 9.49 14.51
CA MET A 119 -3.12 8.64 14.45
C MET A 119 -3.43 7.41 13.63
N ILE A 120 -3.35 7.55 12.31
CA ILE A 120 -3.85 6.55 11.36
C ILE A 120 -2.94 5.34 11.17
N TYR A 121 -1.67 5.43 11.54
CA TYR A 121 -0.69 4.35 11.45
C TYR A 121 -0.49 3.67 12.79
N THR A 122 -0.53 2.34 12.81
CA THR A 122 -0.32 1.52 14.02
C THR A 122 0.43 0.26 13.65
N TYR A 123 1.49 -0.09 14.41
CA TYR A 123 2.16 -1.36 14.21
C TYR A 123 1.37 -2.51 14.84
N SER A 124 1.42 -3.66 14.20
CA SER A 124 0.99 -4.93 14.75
C SER A 124 2.15 -5.93 14.58
N GLY A 125 3.08 -5.92 15.52
CA GLY A 125 4.26 -6.76 15.45
C GLY A 125 5.06 -6.60 14.15
N LEU A 126 4.84 -7.47 13.20
CA LEU A 126 5.65 -7.56 11.97
C LEU A 126 5.16 -6.67 10.82
N PHE A 127 3.96 -6.10 10.89
CA PHE A 127 3.42 -5.26 9.82
C PHE A 127 2.86 -3.92 10.34
N CYS A 128 2.50 -3.05 9.42
CA CYS A 128 1.88 -1.76 9.71
C CYS A 128 0.42 -1.77 9.27
N ALA A 129 -0.50 -1.44 10.17
CA ALA A 129 -1.89 -1.17 9.85
C ALA A 129 -2.11 0.32 9.64
N THR A 130 -2.91 0.69 8.65
CA THR A 130 -3.31 2.07 8.41
C THR A 130 -4.81 2.16 8.21
N VAL A 131 -5.45 3.14 8.84
CA VAL A 131 -6.89 3.39 8.71
C VAL A 131 -7.10 4.63 7.85
N ASN A 132 -7.91 4.52 6.80
CA ASN A 132 -8.15 5.65 5.90
C ASN A 132 -8.89 6.79 6.61
N PRO A 133 -8.31 7.99 6.75
CA PRO A 133 -8.94 9.11 7.46
C PRO A 133 -10.03 9.82 6.64
N TYR A 134 -10.18 9.54 5.35
CA TYR A 134 -11.05 10.26 4.40
C TYR A 134 -10.88 11.79 4.42
N LYS A 135 -9.76 12.26 4.89
CA LYS A 135 -9.35 13.66 4.82
C LYS A 135 -7.84 13.78 4.72
N TRP A 136 -7.36 14.92 4.23
CA TRP A 136 -5.93 15.21 4.22
C TRP A 136 -5.42 15.49 5.63
N LEU A 137 -4.30 14.87 5.99
CA LEU A 137 -3.58 15.14 7.24
C LEU A 137 -2.19 15.70 6.92
N PRO A 138 -1.65 16.64 7.71
CA PRO A 138 -0.34 17.26 7.47
C PRO A 138 0.80 16.35 7.96
N VAL A 139 0.78 15.07 7.54
CA VAL A 139 1.75 14.05 7.99
C VAL A 139 2.68 13.56 6.87
N TYR A 140 2.61 14.20 5.69
CA TYR A 140 3.36 13.79 4.50
C TYR A 140 4.29 14.87 3.96
N ASP A 141 4.46 15.99 4.67
CA ASP A 141 5.31 17.08 4.26
C ASP A 141 6.79 16.69 4.27
N GLU A 142 7.61 17.42 3.52
CA GLU A 142 9.06 17.16 3.41
C GLU A 142 9.77 17.18 4.79
N GLU A 143 9.33 18.05 5.69
CA GLU A 143 9.81 18.11 7.07
C GLU A 143 9.65 16.75 7.79
N VAL A 144 8.49 16.11 7.59
CA VAL A 144 8.20 14.80 8.16
C VAL A 144 9.07 13.70 7.53
N VAL A 145 9.27 13.74 6.21
CA VAL A 145 10.17 12.81 5.50
C VAL A 145 11.57 12.87 6.12
N ASN A 146 12.12 14.07 6.27
CA ASN A 146 13.45 14.27 6.82
C ASN A 146 13.55 13.83 8.29
N ALA A 147 12.48 13.97 9.06
CA ALA A 147 12.43 13.54 10.46
C ALA A 147 12.47 11.99 10.63
N TYR A 148 11.99 11.23 9.65
CA TYR A 148 12.03 9.76 9.67
C TYR A 148 13.34 9.17 9.17
N ARG A 149 14.13 9.94 8.41
CA ARG A 149 15.34 9.45 7.77
C ARG A 149 16.36 8.90 8.77
N GLY A 150 16.77 7.64 8.58
CA GLY A 150 17.79 6.96 9.36
C GLY A 150 17.36 6.57 10.77
N LYS A 151 16.11 6.76 11.15
CA LYS A 151 15.58 6.35 12.46
C LYS A 151 15.15 4.89 12.45
N LYS A 152 15.50 4.17 13.51
CA LYS A 152 15.02 2.80 13.71
C LYS A 152 13.51 2.80 14.00
N ARG A 153 12.86 1.68 13.69
CA ARG A 153 11.41 1.49 13.91
C ARG A 153 10.95 1.88 15.33
N MET A 154 11.76 1.60 16.33
CA MET A 154 11.41 1.87 17.74
C MET A 154 11.63 3.34 18.15
N GLU A 155 12.41 4.08 17.39
CA GLU A 155 12.76 5.47 17.69
C GLU A 155 11.74 6.47 17.14
N ALA A 156 11.01 6.08 16.09
CA ALA A 156 10.06 6.92 15.39
C ALA A 156 8.63 6.38 15.56
N PRO A 157 7.60 7.26 15.54
CA PRO A 157 6.21 6.81 15.56
C PRO A 157 5.85 6.02 14.30
N PRO A 158 4.84 5.12 14.35
CA PRO A 158 4.40 4.38 13.19
C PRO A 158 4.01 5.29 12.03
N HIS A 159 4.55 5.00 10.85
CA HIS A 159 4.27 5.76 9.62
C HIS A 159 4.72 4.96 8.40
N ILE A 160 4.12 5.23 7.24
CA ILE A 160 4.57 4.64 5.98
C ILE A 160 6.02 5.03 5.64
N PHE A 161 6.47 6.22 6.05
CA PHE A 161 7.86 6.64 5.89
C PHE A 161 8.82 5.80 6.74
N SER A 162 8.41 5.42 7.94
CA SER A 162 9.21 4.51 8.77
C SER A 162 9.34 3.12 8.14
N VAL A 163 8.27 2.60 7.56
CA VAL A 163 8.31 1.33 6.81
C VAL A 163 9.25 1.44 5.61
N SER A 164 9.20 2.56 4.89
CA SER A 164 10.06 2.83 3.74
C SER A 164 11.53 2.92 4.13
N ASP A 165 11.85 3.65 5.20
CA ASP A 165 13.23 3.77 5.69
C ASP A 165 13.76 2.43 6.21
N ASN A 166 12.96 1.66 6.92
CA ASN A 166 13.34 0.33 7.36
C ASN A 166 13.66 -0.60 6.18
N ALA A 167 12.83 -0.60 5.13
CA ALA A 167 13.12 -1.36 3.92
C ALA A 167 14.46 -0.93 3.29
N PHE A 168 14.72 0.38 3.25
CA PHE A 168 15.98 0.93 2.76
C PHE A 168 17.18 0.49 3.61
N GLN A 169 17.08 0.55 4.93
CA GLN A 169 18.12 0.12 5.85
C GLN A 169 18.40 -1.39 5.74
N PHE A 170 17.36 -2.22 5.69
CA PHE A 170 17.51 -3.66 5.46
C PHE A 170 18.20 -3.96 4.13
N MET A 171 17.83 -3.28 3.05
CA MET A 171 18.49 -3.43 1.76
C MET A 171 19.98 -3.10 1.84
N MET A 172 20.34 -2.04 2.55
CA MET A 172 21.74 -1.59 2.69
C MET A 172 22.59 -2.51 3.56
N ILE A 173 21.99 -3.10 4.61
CA ILE A 173 22.68 -3.97 5.57
C ILE A 173 22.77 -5.40 5.05
N ASP A 174 21.61 -5.98 4.68
CA ASP A 174 21.50 -7.40 4.34
C ASP A 174 21.88 -7.69 2.89
N LYS A 175 22.03 -6.63 2.05
CA LYS A 175 22.37 -6.76 0.62
C LYS A 175 21.34 -7.60 -0.15
N GLU A 176 20.06 -7.39 0.15
CA GLU A 176 18.94 -8.13 -0.40
C GLU A 176 17.86 -7.18 -0.94
N ASN A 177 17.22 -7.57 -2.04
CA ASN A 177 16.09 -6.81 -2.57
C ASN A 177 14.93 -6.83 -1.59
N GLN A 178 14.24 -5.71 -1.50
CA GLN A 178 13.10 -5.53 -0.61
C GLN A 178 11.82 -5.33 -1.42
N SER A 179 10.67 -5.63 -0.80
CA SER A 179 9.37 -5.26 -1.35
C SER A 179 8.46 -4.70 -0.25
N ILE A 180 7.64 -3.72 -0.62
CA ILE A 180 6.59 -3.14 0.22
C ILE A 180 5.25 -3.50 -0.41
N LEU A 181 4.50 -4.35 0.28
CA LEU A 181 3.20 -4.83 -0.18
C LEU A 181 2.10 -4.07 0.56
N ILE A 182 1.39 -3.23 -0.18
CA ILE A 182 0.30 -2.42 0.36
C ILE A 182 -1.01 -3.05 -0.06
N THR A 183 -1.71 -3.67 0.89
CA THR A 183 -2.93 -4.43 0.66
C THR A 183 -4.09 -3.90 1.47
N GLY A 184 -5.31 -4.26 1.10
CA GLY A 184 -6.54 -3.81 1.74
C GLY A 184 -7.68 -3.78 0.73
N GLU A 185 -8.89 -3.55 1.19
CA GLU A 185 -10.07 -3.43 0.33
C GLU A 185 -10.03 -2.20 -0.59
N SER A 186 -10.91 -2.15 -1.58
CA SER A 186 -11.05 -0.98 -2.46
C SER A 186 -11.46 0.26 -1.65
N GLY A 187 -10.77 1.38 -1.82
CA GLY A 187 -11.01 2.61 -1.05
C GLY A 187 -10.27 2.70 0.30
N ALA A 188 -9.46 1.70 0.67
CA ALA A 188 -8.72 1.71 1.94
C ALA A 188 -7.46 2.62 1.97
N GLY A 189 -7.13 3.30 0.86
CA GLY A 189 -6.00 4.23 0.81
C GLY A 189 -4.67 3.63 0.32
N LYS A 190 -4.68 2.47 -0.35
CA LYS A 190 -3.47 1.81 -0.88
C LYS A 190 -2.64 2.70 -1.79
N THR A 191 -3.26 3.28 -2.81
CA THR A 191 -2.58 4.14 -3.79
C THR A 191 -1.99 5.40 -3.16
N VAL A 192 -2.64 5.97 -2.15
CA VAL A 192 -2.11 7.11 -1.39
C VAL A 192 -0.82 6.70 -0.67
N ASN A 193 -0.83 5.57 0.03
CA ASN A 193 0.37 5.06 0.70
C ASN A 193 1.48 4.70 -0.29
N THR A 194 1.16 4.16 -1.46
CA THR A 194 2.13 3.92 -2.54
C THR A 194 2.79 5.22 -3.01
N LYS A 195 2.00 6.27 -3.22
CA LYS A 195 2.53 7.61 -3.58
C LYS A 195 3.45 8.15 -2.49
N CYS A 196 3.09 7.98 -1.21
CA CYS A 196 3.93 8.39 -0.09
C CYS A 196 5.26 7.65 -0.03
N VAL A 197 5.28 6.34 -0.32
CA VAL A 197 6.53 5.56 -0.41
C VAL A 197 7.43 6.09 -1.53
N ILE A 198 6.86 6.35 -2.70
CA ILE A 198 7.60 6.90 -3.84
C ILE A 198 8.15 8.29 -3.50
N GLN A 199 7.33 9.15 -2.92
CA GLN A 199 7.72 10.49 -2.45
C GLN A 199 8.88 10.40 -1.45
N TYR A 200 8.80 9.47 -0.50
CA TYR A 200 9.87 9.26 0.48
C TYR A 200 11.21 8.99 -0.20
N PHE A 201 11.26 8.01 -1.10
CA PHE A 201 12.50 7.65 -1.79
C PHE A 201 13.00 8.75 -2.74
N ALA A 202 12.11 9.45 -3.40
CA ALA A 202 12.45 10.61 -4.21
C ALA A 202 13.08 11.72 -3.36
N THR A 203 12.49 12.05 -2.22
CA THR A 203 12.98 13.12 -1.32
C THR A 203 14.34 12.78 -0.70
N ILE A 204 14.54 11.55 -0.22
CA ILE A 204 15.84 11.18 0.38
C ILE A 204 16.98 11.10 -0.65
N ALA A 205 16.65 10.85 -1.91
CA ALA A 205 17.64 10.80 -2.98
C ALA A 205 18.22 12.20 -3.33
N VAL A 206 17.39 13.24 -3.29
CA VAL A 206 17.79 14.64 -3.59
C VAL A 206 18.75 15.21 -2.55
N SER A 207 18.64 14.82 -1.29
CA SER A 207 19.44 15.36 -0.19
C SER A 207 20.97 15.10 -0.31
N GLY A 208 21.40 14.34 -1.31
CA GLY A 208 22.82 13.96 -1.52
C GLY A 208 23.58 14.76 -2.58
N SER A 209 22.91 15.56 -3.41
CA SER A 209 23.59 16.35 -4.44
C SER A 209 22.75 17.55 -4.88
N LYS A 210 23.06 18.74 -4.37
CA LYS A 210 22.74 20.00 -5.05
C LYS A 210 23.54 20.04 -6.35
N LYS A 211 23.07 19.44 -7.42
CA LYS A 211 23.50 19.76 -8.77
C LYS A 211 22.62 20.90 -9.24
N GLU A 212 23.25 22.01 -9.61
CA GLU A 212 22.62 23.07 -10.39
C GLU A 212 21.91 22.41 -11.58
N VAL A 213 20.59 22.55 -11.62
CA VAL A 213 19.77 22.07 -12.72
C VAL A 213 20.09 22.99 -13.89
N ASP A 214 20.63 22.45 -14.95
CA ASP A 214 20.82 23.15 -16.22
C ASP A 214 19.44 23.55 -16.78
N PRO A 215 19.11 24.87 -16.85
CA PRO A 215 17.81 25.32 -17.30
C PRO A 215 17.46 24.94 -18.75
N SER A 216 18.42 24.43 -19.51
CA SER A 216 18.23 24.05 -20.91
C SER A 216 17.68 22.63 -21.11
N LYS A 217 17.58 21.82 -20.05
CA LYS A 217 16.94 20.49 -20.10
C LYS A 217 15.56 20.59 -19.50
N MET A 218 14.55 20.72 -20.32
CA MET A 218 13.11 20.68 -19.99
C MET A 218 12.61 19.30 -19.47
N GLN A 219 13.50 18.38 -19.17
CA GLN A 219 13.19 17.10 -18.54
C GLN A 219 13.52 17.22 -17.06
N GLY A 220 12.52 17.04 -16.20
CA GLY A 220 12.69 16.99 -14.74
C GLY A 220 13.73 15.95 -14.31
N SER A 221 14.12 15.99 -13.05
CA SER A 221 14.99 14.96 -12.46
C SER A 221 14.37 13.56 -12.55
N LEU A 222 15.16 12.50 -12.32
CA LEU A 222 14.63 11.13 -12.26
C LEU A 222 13.50 10.99 -11.23
N GLU A 223 13.63 11.69 -10.11
CA GLU A 223 12.65 11.76 -9.03
C GLU A 223 11.34 12.40 -9.51
N ASP A 224 11.41 13.51 -10.24
CA ASP A 224 10.24 14.17 -10.82
C ASP A 224 9.53 13.27 -11.83
N GLN A 225 10.29 12.51 -12.64
CA GLN A 225 9.75 11.56 -13.61
C GLN A 225 9.04 10.38 -12.94
N ILE A 226 9.58 9.84 -11.85
CA ILE A 226 8.93 8.77 -11.08
C ILE A 226 7.58 9.25 -10.51
N ILE A 227 7.54 10.46 -9.98
CA ILE A 227 6.31 11.08 -9.44
C ILE A 227 5.32 11.36 -10.58
N ALA A 228 5.78 11.91 -11.69
CA ALA A 228 4.96 12.25 -12.84
C ALA A 228 4.34 11.03 -13.55
N ALA A 229 4.92 9.84 -13.41
CA ALA A 229 4.34 8.62 -13.96
C ALA A 229 2.94 8.31 -13.39
N ASN A 230 2.67 8.68 -12.13
CA ASN A 230 1.39 8.37 -11.50
C ASN A 230 0.18 9.07 -12.13
N PRO A 231 0.15 10.40 -12.35
CA PRO A 231 -0.99 11.06 -13.00
C PRO A 231 -1.33 10.47 -14.37
N LEU A 232 -0.32 10.17 -15.19
CA LEU A 232 -0.52 9.58 -16.50
C LEU A 232 -1.12 8.17 -16.41
N LEU A 233 -0.57 7.31 -15.56
CA LEU A 233 -1.06 5.95 -15.37
C LEU A 233 -2.46 5.93 -14.74
N GLU A 234 -2.77 6.86 -13.85
CA GLU A 234 -4.10 6.97 -13.24
C GLU A 234 -5.15 7.47 -14.23
N SER A 235 -4.84 8.42 -15.09
CA SER A 235 -5.79 8.91 -16.10
C SER A 235 -6.24 7.81 -17.06
N TYR A 236 -5.36 6.89 -17.42
CA TYR A 236 -5.62 5.77 -18.32
C TYR A 236 -5.98 4.45 -17.62
N GLY A 237 -5.68 4.30 -16.36
CA GLY A 237 -5.84 3.04 -15.63
C GLY A 237 -6.79 3.09 -14.43
N ASN A 238 -7.25 4.27 -14.02
CA ASN A 238 -8.17 4.43 -12.91
C ASN A 238 -9.56 4.87 -13.39
N ALA A 239 -10.55 4.48 -12.61
CA ALA A 239 -11.95 4.83 -12.86
C ALA A 239 -12.74 4.88 -11.54
N LYS A 240 -13.92 5.51 -11.57
CA LYS A 240 -14.86 5.44 -10.46
C LYS A 240 -15.53 4.06 -10.45
N THR A 241 -15.52 3.44 -9.28
CA THR A 241 -16.33 2.26 -8.96
C THR A 241 -17.36 2.62 -7.90
N VAL A 242 -18.28 1.70 -7.59
CA VAL A 242 -19.28 1.88 -6.53
C VAL A 242 -18.62 2.26 -5.19
N ARG A 243 -17.47 1.67 -4.87
CA ARG A 243 -16.78 1.88 -3.58
C ARG A 243 -15.76 3.00 -3.56
N ASN A 244 -15.16 3.33 -4.71
CA ASN A 244 -14.05 4.27 -4.76
C ASN A 244 -14.11 5.13 -6.02
N ASP A 245 -14.07 6.46 -5.85
CA ASP A 245 -14.12 7.40 -6.96
C ASP A 245 -12.86 7.39 -7.83
N ASN A 246 -11.72 6.98 -7.28
CA ASN A 246 -10.45 6.84 -8.02
C ASN A 246 -9.84 5.44 -7.78
N SER A 247 -10.52 4.41 -8.26
CA SER A 247 -10.09 3.03 -8.13
C SER A 247 -9.09 2.66 -9.23
N SER A 248 -7.93 2.12 -8.85
CA SER A 248 -6.98 1.55 -9.80
C SER A 248 -7.55 0.27 -10.42
N ARG A 249 -7.74 0.28 -11.74
CA ARG A 249 -8.26 -0.87 -12.51
C ARG A 249 -7.14 -1.67 -13.17
N PHE A 250 -5.93 -1.55 -12.65
CA PHE A 250 -4.74 -2.32 -12.98
C PHE A 250 -3.85 -2.45 -11.75
N GLY A 251 -3.02 -3.47 -11.73
CA GLY A 251 -1.96 -3.59 -10.74
C GLY A 251 -0.66 -2.98 -11.25
N LYS A 252 0.13 -2.40 -10.38
CA LYS A 252 1.48 -1.93 -10.68
C LYS A 252 2.47 -2.37 -9.63
N PHE A 253 3.65 -2.77 -10.11
CA PHE A 253 4.81 -3.06 -9.28
C PHE A 253 5.93 -2.13 -9.72
N ILE A 254 6.29 -1.20 -8.85
CA ILE A 254 7.30 -0.19 -9.11
C ILE A 254 8.58 -0.62 -8.43
N ARG A 255 9.66 -0.83 -9.19
CA ARG A 255 10.99 -1.11 -8.64
C ARG A 255 11.83 0.15 -8.67
N ILE A 256 12.31 0.55 -7.52
CA ILE A 256 13.22 1.68 -7.33
C ILE A 256 14.60 1.11 -7.05
N HIS A 257 15.52 1.26 -7.99
CA HIS A 257 16.86 0.69 -7.93
C HIS A 257 17.85 1.66 -7.30
N PHE A 258 18.70 1.13 -6.45
CA PHE A 258 19.73 1.87 -5.75
C PHE A 258 21.11 1.36 -6.09
N GLN A 259 22.09 2.28 -5.99
CA GLN A 259 23.51 1.98 -5.99
C GLN A 259 24.22 2.79 -4.91
N ALA A 260 24.90 2.11 -4.02
CA ALA A 260 25.58 2.72 -2.88
C ALA A 260 24.69 3.72 -2.11
N GLY A 261 23.40 3.38 -1.93
CA GLY A 261 22.39 4.20 -1.24
C GLY A 261 21.83 5.37 -2.03
N LYS A 262 22.20 5.54 -3.31
CA LYS A 262 21.65 6.58 -4.20
C LYS A 262 20.67 5.97 -5.19
N LEU A 263 19.63 6.74 -5.51
CA LEU A 263 18.67 6.37 -6.56
C LEU A 263 19.40 6.26 -7.91
N ALA A 264 19.28 5.09 -8.53
CA ALA A 264 19.97 4.81 -9.80
C ALA A 264 19.02 4.74 -10.99
N LYS A 265 17.84 4.11 -10.81
CA LYS A 265 16.88 3.81 -11.86
C LYS A 265 15.52 3.49 -11.24
N ALA A 266 14.46 3.59 -12.03
CA ALA A 266 13.18 2.96 -11.69
C ALA A 266 12.59 2.23 -12.89
N ASP A 267 11.72 1.28 -12.64
CA ASP A 267 10.89 0.64 -13.65
C ASP A 267 9.53 0.23 -13.09
N ILE A 268 8.55 0.17 -13.97
CA ILE A 268 7.16 -0.12 -13.63
C ILE A 268 6.72 -1.34 -14.44
N GLU A 269 6.22 -2.35 -13.76
CA GLU A 269 5.47 -3.45 -14.35
C GLU A 269 3.99 -3.28 -14.04
N THR A 270 3.15 -3.49 -15.06
CA THR A 270 1.70 -3.40 -14.91
C THR A 270 1.05 -4.76 -15.11
N TYR A 271 -0.05 -4.98 -14.41
CA TYR A 271 -0.79 -6.22 -14.43
C TYR A 271 -2.28 -5.92 -14.61
N LEU A 272 -2.95 -6.67 -15.48
CA LEU A 272 -4.41 -6.75 -15.51
C LEU A 272 -5.16 -5.42 -15.67
N LEU A 273 -4.93 -4.70 -16.76
CA LEU A 273 -5.83 -3.61 -17.09
C LEU A 273 -7.25 -4.16 -17.37
N GLU A 274 -8.24 -3.64 -16.66
CA GLU A 274 -9.65 -4.00 -16.85
C GLU A 274 -10.19 -3.39 -18.16
N LYS A 275 -9.79 -3.95 -19.30
CA LYS A 275 -10.11 -3.40 -20.61
C LYS A 275 -11.60 -3.40 -20.96
N SER A 276 -12.40 -4.24 -20.30
CA SER A 276 -13.87 -4.26 -20.46
C SER A 276 -14.51 -2.91 -20.09
N ARG A 277 -13.92 -2.15 -19.18
CA ARG A 277 -14.39 -0.82 -18.77
C ARG A 277 -14.31 0.25 -19.87
N VAL A 278 -13.54 0.03 -20.91
CA VAL A 278 -13.49 0.91 -22.08
C VAL A 278 -14.87 0.98 -22.75
N SER A 279 -15.58 -0.15 -22.85
CA SER A 279 -16.83 -0.27 -23.59
C SER A 279 -18.07 -0.54 -22.74
N PHE A 280 -17.90 -0.79 -21.44
CA PHE A 280 -18.99 -1.14 -20.54
C PHE A 280 -18.80 -0.51 -19.16
N GLN A 281 -19.85 0.11 -18.61
CA GLN A 281 -19.91 0.63 -17.25
C GLN A 281 -21.27 0.29 -16.64
N LEU A 282 -21.28 -0.02 -15.33
CA LEU A 282 -22.52 -0.10 -14.54
C LEU A 282 -23.07 1.30 -14.23
N PRO A 283 -24.36 1.45 -13.85
CA PRO A 283 -24.98 2.77 -13.63
C PRO A 283 -24.26 3.67 -12.63
N ASP A 284 -23.67 3.11 -11.59
CA ASP A 284 -22.96 3.86 -10.54
C ASP A 284 -21.45 3.98 -10.80
N GLU A 285 -20.98 3.46 -11.92
CA GLU A 285 -19.59 3.46 -12.32
C GLU A 285 -19.32 4.47 -13.44
N ARG A 286 -18.03 4.74 -13.65
CA ARG A 286 -17.54 5.62 -14.71
C ARG A 286 -16.54 4.87 -15.60
N GLY A 287 -16.40 5.27 -16.84
CA GLY A 287 -15.28 4.87 -17.68
C GLY A 287 -13.95 5.41 -17.17
N TYR A 288 -12.85 5.14 -17.87
CA TYR A 288 -11.53 5.65 -17.50
C TYR A 288 -11.52 7.19 -17.48
N HIS A 289 -10.81 7.77 -16.53
CA HIS A 289 -10.80 9.21 -16.28
C HIS A 289 -10.39 10.03 -17.51
N ILE A 290 -9.47 9.53 -18.32
CA ILE A 290 -8.95 10.25 -19.49
C ILE A 290 -10.05 10.70 -20.46
N PHE A 291 -11.08 9.89 -20.66
CA PHE A 291 -12.19 10.24 -21.57
C PHE A 291 -12.87 11.53 -21.12
N PHE A 292 -13.13 11.64 -19.83
CA PHE A 292 -13.81 12.80 -19.25
C PHE A 292 -12.88 14.01 -19.12
N GLN A 293 -11.61 13.79 -18.84
CA GLN A 293 -10.60 14.85 -18.86
C GLN A 293 -10.50 15.52 -20.23
N MET A 294 -10.45 14.73 -21.31
CA MET A 294 -10.38 15.24 -22.67
C MET A 294 -11.63 16.01 -23.09
N MET A 295 -12.81 15.67 -22.53
CA MET A 295 -14.09 16.29 -22.89
C MET A 295 -14.47 17.50 -22.00
N THR A 296 -13.61 17.91 -21.10
CA THR A 296 -13.87 19.08 -20.24
C THR A 296 -13.95 20.39 -21.02
N GLY A 297 -13.28 20.49 -22.18
CA GLY A 297 -13.12 21.73 -22.90
C GLY A 297 -12.07 22.69 -22.30
N HIS A 298 -11.42 22.30 -21.21
CA HIS A 298 -10.36 23.09 -20.56
C HIS A 298 -9.15 23.33 -21.49
N LYS A 299 -8.85 22.33 -22.32
CA LYS A 299 -7.85 22.43 -23.40
C LYS A 299 -8.56 22.21 -24.76
N PRO A 300 -9.08 23.28 -25.41
CA PRO A 300 -9.84 23.18 -26.64
C PRO A 300 -9.10 22.47 -27.79
N GLU A 301 -7.76 22.61 -27.83
CA GLU A 301 -6.89 21.97 -28.80
C GLU A 301 -6.97 20.43 -28.76
N ILE A 302 -7.20 19.83 -27.60
CA ILE A 302 -7.35 18.39 -27.44
C ILE A 302 -8.71 17.94 -27.99
N VAL A 303 -9.77 18.69 -27.69
CA VAL A 303 -11.12 18.43 -28.21
C VAL A 303 -11.14 18.48 -29.73
N GLU A 304 -10.52 19.49 -30.31
CA GLU A 304 -10.42 19.64 -31.77
C GLU A 304 -9.57 18.52 -32.39
N MET A 305 -8.42 18.24 -31.84
CA MET A 305 -7.46 17.22 -32.31
C MET A 305 -8.08 15.82 -32.32
N ALA A 306 -8.85 15.48 -31.31
CA ALA A 306 -9.50 14.17 -31.16
C ALA A 306 -10.91 14.12 -31.76
N LEU A 307 -11.35 15.20 -32.41
CA LEU A 307 -12.69 15.34 -33.00
C LEU A 307 -13.82 15.06 -32.00
N LEU A 308 -13.60 15.41 -30.75
CA LEU A 308 -14.55 15.21 -29.65
C LEU A 308 -15.50 16.40 -29.50
N THR A 309 -16.53 16.22 -28.68
CA THR A 309 -17.38 17.28 -28.15
C THR A 309 -17.13 17.43 -26.64
N THR A 310 -17.67 18.47 -26.06
CA THR A 310 -17.62 18.68 -24.58
C THR A 310 -18.73 17.97 -23.82
N ASN A 311 -19.60 17.22 -24.53
CA ASN A 311 -20.69 16.47 -23.95
C ASN A 311 -20.40 14.97 -23.99
N PRO A 312 -20.06 14.32 -22.87
CA PRO A 312 -19.80 12.89 -22.82
C PRO A 312 -20.96 12.01 -23.26
N TYR A 313 -22.19 12.50 -23.21
CA TYR A 313 -23.39 11.76 -23.69
C TYR A 313 -23.42 11.59 -25.21
N ASP A 314 -22.63 12.34 -25.96
CA ASP A 314 -22.46 12.13 -27.40
C ASP A 314 -21.68 10.85 -27.72
N PHE A 315 -21.09 10.23 -26.72
CA PHE A 315 -20.25 9.03 -26.83
C PHE A 315 -20.78 7.89 -25.96
N PRO A 316 -21.63 7.02 -26.49
CA PRO A 316 -22.27 5.94 -25.73
C PRO A 316 -21.29 4.96 -25.08
N MET A 317 -20.07 4.80 -25.64
CA MET A 317 -19.09 3.87 -25.13
C MET A 317 -18.61 4.20 -23.71
N CYS A 318 -18.54 5.46 -23.34
CA CYS A 318 -18.07 5.92 -22.03
C CYS A 318 -19.15 6.56 -21.14
N SER A 319 -20.41 6.64 -21.61
CA SER A 319 -21.49 7.35 -20.92
C SER A 319 -22.65 6.47 -20.45
N GLN A 320 -22.39 5.18 -20.19
CA GLN A 320 -23.41 4.23 -19.72
C GLN A 320 -23.68 4.35 -18.22
N GLY A 321 -22.78 4.95 -17.46
CA GLY A 321 -22.89 5.14 -16.02
C GLY A 321 -22.85 6.60 -15.61
N GLN A 322 -22.30 6.84 -14.43
CA GLN A 322 -22.16 8.19 -13.86
C GLN A 322 -21.04 8.96 -14.58
N ILE A 323 -21.27 10.21 -14.96
CA ILE A 323 -20.28 11.04 -15.67
C ILE A 323 -19.57 11.99 -14.71
N ALA A 324 -20.32 12.75 -13.91
CA ALA A 324 -19.76 13.71 -12.99
C ALA A 324 -19.46 13.04 -11.63
N VAL A 325 -18.26 13.33 -11.08
CA VAL A 325 -17.82 12.85 -9.77
C VAL A 325 -17.45 14.07 -8.93
N ALA A 326 -18.18 14.29 -7.83
CA ALA A 326 -18.04 15.50 -7.01
C ALA A 326 -16.62 15.66 -6.39
N SER A 327 -15.93 14.55 -6.14
CA SER A 327 -14.58 14.52 -5.54
C SER A 327 -13.44 14.70 -6.54
N ILE A 328 -13.73 14.77 -7.85
CA ILE A 328 -12.73 14.85 -8.93
C ILE A 328 -12.96 16.10 -9.76
N ASN A 329 -11.95 16.94 -9.89
CA ASN A 329 -11.92 18.04 -10.83
C ASN A 329 -11.19 17.60 -12.11
N ASP A 330 -11.94 17.22 -13.14
CA ASP A 330 -11.35 16.73 -14.38
C ASP A 330 -10.50 17.78 -15.13
N ASN A 331 -10.69 19.08 -14.88
CA ASN A 331 -9.85 20.14 -15.45
C ASN A 331 -8.43 20.08 -14.85
N ASP A 332 -8.32 20.03 -13.53
CA ASP A 332 -7.04 19.98 -12.84
C ASP A 332 -6.32 18.66 -13.14
N GLU A 333 -7.09 17.56 -13.25
CA GLU A 333 -6.56 16.24 -13.60
C GLU A 333 -6.04 16.20 -15.05
N LEU A 334 -6.68 16.93 -15.99
CA LEU A 334 -6.17 17.05 -17.36
C LEU A 334 -4.83 17.78 -17.38
N ASP A 335 -4.70 18.88 -16.64
CA ASP A 335 -3.44 19.60 -16.54
C ASP A 335 -2.33 18.69 -16.00
N ALA A 336 -2.61 17.95 -14.93
CA ALA A 336 -1.66 16.99 -14.36
C ALA A 336 -1.26 15.87 -15.35
N THR A 337 -2.20 15.37 -16.14
CA THR A 337 -1.94 14.36 -17.18
C THR A 337 -1.09 14.91 -18.30
N ASP A 338 -1.42 16.11 -18.80
CA ASP A 338 -0.72 16.76 -19.90
C ASP A 338 0.71 17.17 -19.51
N ASP A 339 0.89 17.70 -18.31
CA ASP A 339 2.21 18.00 -17.73
C ASP A 339 3.04 16.72 -17.54
N ALA A 340 2.42 15.63 -17.07
CA ALA A 340 3.09 14.34 -16.92
C ALA A 340 3.65 13.80 -18.24
N ILE A 341 2.88 13.89 -19.31
CA ILE A 341 3.33 13.50 -20.66
C ILE A 341 4.59 14.29 -21.05
N THR A 342 4.63 15.58 -20.75
CA THR A 342 5.77 16.44 -21.05
C THR A 342 6.99 16.12 -20.17
N ILE A 343 6.80 15.98 -18.85
CA ILE A 343 7.87 15.66 -17.88
C ILE A 343 8.49 14.30 -18.18
N LEU A 344 7.68 13.33 -18.58
CA LEU A 344 8.13 11.98 -18.96
C LEU A 344 8.81 11.90 -20.33
N GLY A 345 8.99 13.04 -21.01
CA GLY A 345 9.77 13.14 -22.23
C GLY A 345 9.12 12.53 -23.47
N PHE A 346 7.81 12.41 -23.51
CA PHE A 346 7.10 12.06 -24.73
C PHE A 346 7.26 13.17 -25.77
N THR A 347 7.49 12.81 -27.03
CA THR A 347 7.57 13.78 -28.12
C THR A 347 6.20 14.38 -28.43
N ASN A 348 6.17 15.53 -29.11
CA ASN A 348 4.89 16.11 -29.54
C ASN A 348 4.12 15.18 -30.50
N GLU A 349 4.80 14.43 -31.34
CA GLU A 349 4.19 13.45 -32.25
C GLU A 349 3.54 12.30 -31.43
N GLU A 350 4.23 11.82 -30.42
CA GLU A 350 3.71 10.79 -29.50
C GLU A 350 2.50 11.30 -28.71
N LYS A 351 2.57 12.52 -28.16
CA LYS A 351 1.47 13.17 -27.44
C LYS A 351 0.22 13.33 -28.31
N ILE A 352 0.39 13.83 -29.52
CA ILE A 352 -0.69 13.95 -30.50
C ILE A 352 -1.27 12.57 -30.83
N GLY A 353 -0.41 11.59 -31.04
CA GLY A 353 -0.83 10.21 -31.31
C GLY A 353 -1.66 9.62 -30.16
N ILE A 354 -1.25 9.83 -28.91
CA ILE A 354 -1.96 9.36 -27.71
C ILE A 354 -3.39 9.94 -27.67
N TYR A 355 -3.56 11.25 -27.83
CA TYR A 355 -4.87 11.88 -27.80
C TYR A 355 -5.74 11.49 -29.01
N LYS A 356 -5.16 11.40 -30.20
CA LYS A 356 -5.87 10.93 -31.39
C LYS A 356 -6.40 9.50 -31.26
N LEU A 357 -5.56 8.58 -30.78
CA LEU A 357 -5.96 7.19 -30.55
C LEU A 357 -7.02 7.07 -29.47
N THR A 358 -6.89 7.85 -28.38
CA THR A 358 -7.91 7.90 -27.33
C THR A 358 -9.24 8.39 -27.86
N GLY A 359 -9.25 9.44 -28.67
CA GLY A 359 -10.43 9.95 -29.37
C GLY A 359 -11.04 8.90 -30.30
N ALA A 360 -10.21 8.20 -31.09
CA ALA A 360 -10.67 7.13 -31.97
C ALA A 360 -11.37 6.01 -31.19
N VAL A 361 -10.81 5.60 -30.04
CA VAL A 361 -11.45 4.60 -29.15
C VAL A 361 -12.87 5.02 -28.78
N VAL A 362 -13.06 6.26 -28.37
CA VAL A 362 -14.40 6.78 -27.97
C VAL A 362 -15.35 6.81 -29.16
N HIS A 363 -14.88 7.20 -30.33
CA HIS A 363 -15.69 7.23 -31.55
C HIS A 363 -16.17 5.85 -32.01
N HIS A 364 -15.44 4.76 -31.68
CA HIS A 364 -15.89 3.41 -32.06
C HIS A 364 -17.29 3.08 -31.54
N GLY A 365 -17.70 3.62 -30.40
CA GLY A 365 -19.04 3.43 -29.84
C GLY A 365 -20.17 4.08 -30.67
N ASN A 366 -19.82 5.01 -31.56
CA ASN A 366 -20.78 5.72 -32.41
C ASN A 366 -20.93 5.08 -33.80
N LEU A 367 -20.13 4.06 -34.13
CA LEU A 367 -20.31 3.30 -35.36
C LEU A 367 -21.65 2.57 -35.37
N LYS A 368 -22.41 2.72 -36.47
CA LYS A 368 -23.69 2.08 -36.66
C LYS A 368 -23.68 1.20 -37.89
N PHE A 369 -24.29 0.03 -37.75
CA PHE A 369 -24.42 -0.97 -38.79
C PHE A 369 -25.89 -1.38 -38.88
N LYS A 370 -26.35 -1.69 -40.06
CA LYS A 370 -27.68 -2.21 -40.34
C LYS A 370 -27.58 -3.54 -41.07
N GLN A 371 -28.64 -4.34 -40.98
CA GLN A 371 -28.71 -5.59 -41.68
C GLN A 371 -29.07 -5.33 -43.16
N LYS A 372 -28.35 -5.98 -44.04
CA LYS A 372 -28.64 -5.95 -45.47
C LYS A 372 -29.98 -6.65 -45.75
N GLN A 373 -30.73 -6.12 -46.68
CA GLN A 373 -32.02 -6.72 -47.04
C GLN A 373 -31.88 -8.16 -47.51
N ARG A 374 -32.66 -9.06 -46.94
CA ARG A 374 -32.74 -10.50 -47.26
C ARG A 374 -31.47 -11.33 -46.95
N GLU A 375 -30.50 -10.78 -46.28
CA GLU A 375 -29.26 -11.49 -45.89
C GLU A 375 -28.91 -11.21 -44.43
N GLU A 376 -28.37 -12.18 -43.70
CA GLU A 376 -27.78 -11.97 -42.38
C GLU A 376 -26.37 -11.34 -42.48
N GLN A 377 -26.27 -10.23 -43.17
CA GLN A 377 -25.04 -9.51 -43.46
C GLN A 377 -25.15 -8.06 -42.97
N ALA A 378 -24.12 -7.60 -42.25
CA ALA A 378 -24.02 -6.22 -41.83
C ALA A 378 -23.53 -5.32 -42.99
N GLU A 379 -24.10 -4.15 -43.07
CA GLU A 379 -23.59 -3.05 -43.88
C GLU A 379 -23.48 -1.78 -43.05
N PRO A 380 -22.59 -0.83 -43.39
CA PRO A 380 -22.49 0.43 -42.69
C PRO A 380 -23.79 1.24 -42.78
N ASP A 381 -24.20 1.85 -41.65
CA ASP A 381 -25.29 2.80 -41.61
C ASP A 381 -24.72 4.23 -41.47
N GLY A 382 -24.31 4.79 -42.63
CA GLY A 382 -23.58 6.04 -42.68
C GLY A 382 -22.07 5.83 -42.63
N THR A 383 -21.30 6.84 -43.05
CA THR A 383 -19.81 6.80 -43.12
C THR A 383 -19.14 7.87 -42.30
N GLU A 384 -19.89 8.82 -41.75
CA GLU A 384 -19.34 9.99 -41.06
C GLU A 384 -18.45 9.62 -39.86
N VAL A 385 -18.92 8.71 -38.99
CA VAL A 385 -18.16 8.25 -37.83
C VAL A 385 -16.94 7.45 -38.25
N ALA A 386 -17.09 6.59 -39.24
CA ALA A 386 -15.98 5.81 -39.80
C ALA A 386 -14.90 6.71 -40.39
N ASP A 387 -15.27 7.81 -41.06
CA ASP A 387 -14.34 8.80 -41.60
C ASP A 387 -13.54 9.49 -40.48
N LYS A 388 -14.21 9.83 -39.37
CA LYS A 388 -13.54 10.39 -38.19
C LYS A 388 -12.52 9.40 -37.59
N ILE A 389 -12.91 8.15 -37.42
CA ILE A 389 -12.03 7.09 -36.88
C ILE A 389 -10.84 6.87 -37.82
N ALA A 390 -11.11 6.76 -39.13
CA ALA A 390 -10.06 6.56 -40.13
C ALA A 390 -9.07 7.71 -40.14
N TYR A 391 -9.54 8.96 -40.03
CA TYR A 391 -8.66 10.13 -39.91
C TYR A 391 -7.78 10.04 -38.63
N LEU A 392 -8.36 9.76 -37.48
CA LEU A 392 -7.65 9.67 -36.21
C LEU A 392 -6.63 8.52 -36.17
N LEU A 393 -6.92 7.41 -36.84
CA LEU A 393 -6.05 6.24 -36.92
C LEU A 393 -5.08 6.27 -38.11
N GLY A 394 -5.31 7.17 -39.07
CA GLY A 394 -4.52 7.23 -40.32
C GLY A 394 -4.79 6.05 -41.24
N LEU A 395 -6.06 5.71 -41.45
CA LEU A 395 -6.54 4.60 -42.29
C LEU A 395 -7.43 5.10 -43.45
N ASN A 396 -7.68 4.20 -44.40
CA ASN A 396 -8.74 4.40 -45.38
C ASN A 396 -10.09 3.95 -44.85
N SER A 397 -11.06 4.85 -44.76
CA SER A 397 -12.38 4.61 -44.19
C SER A 397 -13.14 3.49 -44.91
N ALA A 398 -13.16 3.47 -46.21
CA ALA A 398 -13.88 2.47 -47.02
C ALA A 398 -13.28 1.06 -46.84
N GLU A 399 -11.95 0.95 -46.81
CA GLU A 399 -11.26 -0.31 -46.56
C GLU A 399 -11.49 -0.82 -45.16
N MET A 400 -11.50 0.08 -44.16
CA MET A 400 -11.77 -0.25 -42.77
C MET A 400 -13.19 -0.82 -42.60
N LEU A 401 -14.21 -0.16 -43.16
CA LEU A 401 -15.58 -0.64 -43.13
C LEU A 401 -15.76 -1.98 -43.83
N LYS A 402 -15.09 -2.16 -44.98
CA LYS A 402 -15.07 -3.44 -45.71
C LYS A 402 -14.44 -4.54 -44.88
N ALA A 403 -13.32 -4.28 -44.23
CA ALA A 403 -12.65 -5.25 -43.37
C ALA A 403 -13.48 -5.62 -42.13
N LEU A 404 -14.27 -4.69 -41.58
CA LEU A 404 -15.17 -4.95 -40.46
C LEU A 404 -16.36 -5.84 -40.87
N CYS A 405 -17.00 -5.56 -42.00
CA CYS A 405 -18.16 -6.32 -42.47
C CYS A 405 -17.81 -7.63 -43.18
N TYR A 406 -16.69 -7.69 -43.86
CA TYR A 406 -16.20 -8.83 -44.65
C TYR A 406 -14.76 -9.19 -44.28
N PRO A 407 -14.46 -9.65 -43.07
CA PRO A 407 -13.11 -10.04 -42.71
C PRO A 407 -12.63 -11.25 -43.52
N ARG A 408 -11.34 -11.26 -43.78
CA ARG A 408 -10.65 -12.38 -44.40
C ARG A 408 -10.10 -13.27 -43.28
N VAL A 409 -10.54 -14.51 -43.25
CA VAL A 409 -10.12 -15.50 -42.24
C VAL A 409 -9.25 -16.54 -42.94
N LYS A 410 -8.12 -16.88 -42.34
CA LYS A 410 -7.23 -17.95 -42.81
C LYS A 410 -7.82 -19.31 -42.45
N VAL A 411 -8.16 -20.09 -43.49
CA VAL A 411 -8.64 -21.48 -43.34
C VAL A 411 -7.65 -22.39 -44.03
N GLY A 412 -6.80 -23.10 -43.25
CA GLY A 412 -5.67 -23.83 -43.79
C GLY A 412 -4.62 -22.88 -44.38
N ASN A 413 -4.34 -23.01 -45.69
CA ASN A 413 -3.41 -22.13 -46.43
C ASN A 413 -4.10 -21.05 -47.25
N GLU A 414 -5.42 -20.97 -47.29
CA GLU A 414 -6.19 -20.04 -48.07
C GLU A 414 -6.90 -19.00 -47.21
N TYR A 415 -7.11 -17.80 -47.76
CA TYR A 415 -7.90 -16.75 -47.13
C TYR A 415 -9.30 -16.76 -47.70
N VAL A 416 -10.29 -16.97 -46.83
CA VAL A 416 -11.72 -16.94 -47.18
C VAL A 416 -12.34 -15.69 -46.59
N THR A 417 -13.11 -14.97 -47.41
CA THR A 417 -13.90 -13.82 -46.97
C THR A 417 -15.19 -14.34 -46.30
N LYS A 418 -15.40 -13.96 -45.04
CA LYS A 418 -16.57 -14.34 -44.28
C LYS A 418 -17.41 -13.11 -43.93
N GLY A 419 -18.65 -13.07 -44.42
CA GLY A 419 -19.60 -12.03 -43.99
C GLY A 419 -19.91 -12.09 -42.52
N GLN A 420 -20.21 -10.96 -41.91
CA GLN A 420 -20.51 -10.81 -40.49
C GLN A 420 -21.95 -10.30 -40.29
N THR A 421 -22.61 -10.79 -39.25
CA THR A 421 -23.87 -10.21 -38.79
C THR A 421 -23.63 -8.87 -38.07
N VAL A 422 -24.68 -8.06 -37.90
CA VAL A 422 -24.60 -6.78 -37.16
C VAL A 422 -24.06 -6.98 -35.74
N ALA A 423 -24.50 -8.00 -35.02
CA ALA A 423 -24.02 -8.34 -33.70
C ALA A 423 -22.52 -8.68 -33.69
N GLN A 424 -22.06 -9.48 -34.65
CA GLN A 424 -20.65 -9.86 -34.79
C GLN A 424 -19.76 -8.65 -35.09
N VAL A 425 -20.22 -7.73 -35.94
CA VAL A 425 -19.48 -6.51 -36.27
C VAL A 425 -19.39 -5.59 -35.05
N ASN A 426 -20.46 -5.40 -34.30
CA ASN A 426 -20.46 -4.60 -33.07
C ASN A 426 -19.50 -5.17 -32.01
N ASN A 427 -19.46 -6.49 -31.84
CA ASN A 427 -18.51 -7.16 -30.96
C ASN A 427 -17.06 -6.95 -31.43
N SER A 428 -16.83 -7.03 -32.74
CA SER A 428 -15.52 -6.80 -33.34
C SER A 428 -15.04 -5.37 -33.13
N VAL A 429 -15.92 -4.39 -33.32
CA VAL A 429 -15.62 -2.96 -33.10
C VAL A 429 -15.26 -2.71 -31.64
N SER A 430 -16.04 -3.26 -30.72
CA SER A 430 -15.76 -3.17 -29.27
C SER A 430 -14.41 -3.83 -28.90
N ALA A 431 -14.13 -5.00 -29.45
CA ALA A 431 -12.86 -5.70 -29.24
C ALA A 431 -11.66 -4.89 -29.76
N LEU A 432 -11.80 -4.27 -30.93
CA LEU A 432 -10.75 -3.41 -31.50
C LEU A 432 -10.50 -2.17 -30.67
N ALA A 433 -11.55 -1.49 -30.21
CA ALA A 433 -11.44 -0.33 -29.32
C ALA A 433 -10.69 -0.68 -28.02
N LYS A 434 -11.08 -1.77 -27.39
CA LYS A 434 -10.40 -2.31 -26.19
C LYS A 434 -8.93 -2.65 -26.46
N SER A 435 -8.64 -3.26 -27.60
CA SER A 435 -7.29 -3.64 -28.00
C SER A 435 -6.38 -2.41 -28.23
N ILE A 436 -6.88 -1.39 -28.92
CA ILE A 436 -6.14 -0.13 -29.11
C ILE A 436 -5.81 0.50 -27.76
N TYR A 437 -6.79 0.60 -26.87
CA TYR A 437 -6.62 1.20 -25.54
C TYR A 437 -5.60 0.44 -24.68
N GLU A 438 -5.73 -0.88 -24.60
CA GLU A 438 -4.82 -1.75 -23.83
C GLU A 438 -3.39 -1.67 -24.36
N ARG A 439 -3.19 -1.80 -25.67
CA ARG A 439 -1.86 -1.73 -26.30
C ARG A 439 -1.22 -0.36 -26.15
N MET A 440 -2.00 0.70 -26.26
CA MET A 440 -1.52 2.05 -26.04
C MET A 440 -1.09 2.27 -24.59
N PHE A 441 -1.87 1.77 -23.63
CA PHE A 441 -1.52 1.81 -22.20
C PHE A 441 -0.20 1.07 -21.93
N LEU A 442 -0.04 -0.15 -22.43
CA LEU A 442 1.19 -0.92 -22.30
C LEU A 442 2.39 -0.24 -22.98
N TRP A 443 2.17 0.35 -24.15
CA TRP A 443 3.20 1.13 -24.84
C TRP A 443 3.63 2.36 -24.01
N MET A 444 2.68 3.08 -23.41
CA MET A 444 3.01 4.19 -22.51
C MET A 444 3.88 3.74 -21.34
N VAL A 445 3.58 2.58 -20.75
CA VAL A 445 4.41 2.00 -19.68
C VAL A 445 5.84 1.70 -20.17
N ILE A 446 5.98 1.14 -21.37
CA ILE A 446 7.29 0.89 -21.98
C ILE A 446 8.06 2.19 -22.17
N ARG A 447 7.40 3.25 -22.69
CA ARG A 447 8.03 4.56 -22.88
C ARG A 447 8.43 5.20 -21.56
N ILE A 448 7.59 5.12 -20.54
CA ILE A 448 7.92 5.56 -19.18
C ILE A 448 9.18 4.83 -18.68
N ASN A 449 9.25 3.52 -18.84
CA ASN A 449 10.39 2.72 -18.42
C ASN A 449 11.68 3.08 -19.18
N GLU A 450 11.59 3.41 -20.46
CA GLU A 450 12.74 3.91 -21.26
C GLU A 450 13.27 5.24 -20.68
N MET A 451 12.38 6.12 -20.25
CA MET A 451 12.77 7.40 -19.64
C MET A 451 13.33 7.24 -18.23
N LEU A 452 12.80 6.29 -17.45
CA LEU A 452 13.27 5.98 -16.11
C LEU A 452 14.54 5.11 -16.11
N ASP A 453 14.93 4.57 -17.28
CA ASP A 453 16.14 3.75 -17.44
C ASP A 453 17.37 4.63 -17.61
N THR A 454 18.03 4.94 -16.52
CA THR A 454 19.36 5.55 -16.56
C THR A 454 20.42 4.49 -16.86
N LYS A 455 21.55 4.90 -17.46
CA LYS A 455 22.70 4.02 -17.70
C LYS A 455 23.53 3.73 -16.42
N ASN A 456 23.05 4.20 -15.26
CA ASN A 456 23.75 3.98 -13.99
C ASN A 456 23.71 2.51 -13.61
N PRO A 457 24.82 1.95 -13.09
CA PRO A 457 24.80 0.60 -12.56
C PRO A 457 23.84 0.50 -11.37
N ARG A 458 23.25 -0.67 -11.20
CA ARG A 458 22.27 -0.98 -10.14
C ARG A 458 22.78 -2.15 -9.30
N GLN A 459 22.49 -2.12 -8.00
CA GLN A 459 22.83 -3.21 -7.09
C GLN A 459 21.56 -3.90 -6.58
N PHE A 460 20.74 -3.16 -5.87
CA PHE A 460 19.52 -3.66 -5.23
C PHE A 460 18.34 -2.76 -5.54
N TYR A 461 17.13 -3.28 -5.34
CA TYR A 461 15.91 -2.51 -5.51
C TYR A 461 14.95 -2.68 -4.33
N ILE A 462 14.08 -1.70 -4.19
CA ILE A 462 12.88 -1.77 -3.37
C ILE A 462 11.69 -1.76 -4.31
N GLY A 463 10.91 -2.84 -4.32
CA GLY A 463 9.69 -2.97 -5.09
C GLY A 463 8.48 -2.50 -4.28
N VAL A 464 7.58 -1.73 -4.86
CA VAL A 464 6.33 -1.29 -4.23
C VAL A 464 5.17 -1.85 -5.04
N LEU A 465 4.34 -2.66 -4.40
CA LEU A 465 3.16 -3.26 -5.03
C LEU A 465 1.91 -2.45 -4.70
N ASP A 466 1.25 -1.95 -5.74
CA ASP A 466 -0.07 -1.33 -5.67
C ASP A 466 -1.01 -2.06 -6.62
N ILE A 467 -1.97 -2.79 -6.07
CA ILE A 467 -2.91 -3.61 -6.84
C ILE A 467 -4.34 -3.32 -6.38
N ALA A 468 -5.31 -3.54 -7.28
CA ALA A 468 -6.72 -3.48 -6.94
C ALA A 468 -7.00 -4.39 -5.73
N GLY A 469 -7.69 -3.86 -4.72
CA GLY A 469 -8.05 -4.62 -3.53
C GLY A 469 -9.17 -5.61 -3.79
N PHE A 470 -9.41 -6.49 -2.83
CA PHE A 470 -10.51 -7.45 -2.88
C PHE A 470 -11.85 -6.74 -3.11
N GLU A 471 -12.67 -7.28 -4.01
CA GLU A 471 -13.94 -6.68 -4.43
C GLU A 471 -15.09 -7.65 -4.25
N ILE A 472 -16.14 -7.20 -3.59
CA ILE A 472 -17.45 -7.86 -3.54
C ILE A 472 -18.48 -6.84 -4.00
N PHE A 473 -18.99 -7.04 -5.20
CA PHE A 473 -20.08 -6.22 -5.77
C PHE A 473 -21.36 -7.04 -5.88
N ASP A 474 -22.48 -6.37 -6.20
CA ASP A 474 -23.72 -7.06 -6.53
C ASP A 474 -23.59 -7.83 -7.85
N TYR A 475 -22.81 -7.32 -8.80
CA TYR A 475 -22.45 -7.99 -10.04
C TYR A 475 -20.95 -8.20 -10.15
N ASN A 476 -20.50 -9.46 -10.10
CA ASN A 476 -19.08 -9.82 -10.24
C ASN A 476 -18.87 -10.65 -11.48
N SER A 477 -17.99 -10.21 -12.38
CA SER A 477 -17.63 -10.88 -13.60
C SER A 477 -16.21 -11.50 -13.54
N MET A 478 -15.66 -11.87 -14.69
CA MET A 478 -14.34 -12.48 -14.80
C MET A 478 -13.24 -11.57 -14.25
N GLU A 479 -13.40 -10.27 -14.40
CA GLU A 479 -12.44 -9.27 -13.91
C GLU A 479 -12.34 -9.30 -12.39
N GLN A 480 -13.48 -9.40 -11.69
CA GLN A 480 -13.50 -9.53 -10.22
C GLN A 480 -12.89 -10.85 -9.77
N LEU A 481 -13.12 -11.94 -10.51
CA LEU A 481 -12.45 -13.22 -10.21
C LEU A 481 -10.93 -13.09 -10.30
N CYS A 482 -10.41 -12.45 -11.33
CA CYS A 482 -8.96 -12.23 -11.48
C CYS A 482 -8.40 -11.37 -10.35
N ILE A 483 -9.06 -10.26 -10.01
CA ILE A 483 -8.68 -9.37 -8.91
C ILE A 483 -8.69 -10.11 -7.58
N ASN A 484 -9.78 -10.81 -7.28
CA ASN A 484 -9.96 -11.53 -6.03
C ASN A 484 -8.96 -12.70 -5.90
N PHE A 485 -8.72 -13.42 -6.99
CA PHE A 485 -7.70 -14.48 -7.00
C PHE A 485 -6.29 -13.95 -6.76
N THR A 486 -5.95 -12.79 -7.32
CA THR A 486 -4.67 -12.14 -7.04
C THR A 486 -4.54 -11.78 -5.56
N ASN A 487 -5.59 -11.20 -4.97
CA ASN A 487 -5.61 -10.89 -3.53
C ASN A 487 -5.53 -12.15 -2.67
N GLU A 488 -6.17 -13.26 -3.07
CA GLU A 488 -6.07 -14.57 -2.41
C GLU A 488 -4.61 -15.09 -2.41
N LYS A 489 -3.90 -15.00 -3.54
CA LYS A 489 -2.49 -15.38 -3.64
C LYS A 489 -1.58 -14.50 -2.78
N LEU A 490 -1.84 -13.19 -2.74
CA LEU A 490 -1.09 -12.26 -1.90
C LEU A 490 -1.36 -12.50 -0.41
N GLN A 491 -2.60 -12.84 -0.04
CA GLN A 491 -2.93 -13.22 1.34
C GLN A 491 -2.24 -14.52 1.75
N GLN A 492 -2.21 -15.52 0.85
CA GLN A 492 -1.47 -16.75 1.10
C GLN A 492 0.04 -16.50 1.26
N PHE A 493 0.59 -15.60 0.45
CA PHE A 493 1.99 -15.18 0.59
C PHE A 493 2.27 -14.51 1.95
N PHE A 494 1.37 -13.63 2.38
CA PHE A 494 1.43 -13.04 3.72
C PHE A 494 1.37 -14.12 4.81
N ASN A 495 0.38 -15.00 4.76
CA ASN A 495 0.19 -16.06 5.75
C ASN A 495 1.43 -16.96 5.84
N HIS A 496 2.00 -17.35 4.70
CA HIS A 496 3.21 -18.14 4.66
C HIS A 496 4.40 -17.39 5.29
N THR A 497 4.58 -16.12 4.96
CA THR A 497 5.68 -15.30 5.48
C THR A 497 5.56 -15.09 6.99
N MET A 498 4.35 -14.72 7.46
CA MET A 498 4.14 -14.36 8.86
C MET A 498 4.03 -15.57 9.79
N PHE A 499 3.41 -16.65 9.32
CA PHE A 499 3.07 -17.78 10.20
C PHE A 499 4.00 -18.98 10.00
N VAL A 500 4.51 -19.21 8.82
CA VAL A 500 5.38 -20.36 8.53
C VAL A 500 6.85 -19.95 8.65
N LEU A 501 7.31 -18.98 7.88
CA LEU A 501 8.72 -18.57 7.87
C LEU A 501 9.18 -18.02 9.23
N GLU A 502 8.28 -17.33 9.95
CA GLU A 502 8.56 -16.85 11.30
C GLU A 502 8.91 -17.99 12.26
N GLN A 503 8.14 -19.07 12.24
CA GLN A 503 8.38 -20.25 13.07
C GLN A 503 9.61 -21.04 12.60
N GLU A 504 9.89 -21.05 11.30
CA GLU A 504 11.12 -21.66 10.75
C GLU A 504 12.36 -20.91 11.20
N GLU A 505 12.29 -19.58 11.34
CA GLU A 505 13.41 -18.78 11.87
C GLU A 505 13.73 -19.17 13.32
N TYR A 506 12.73 -19.40 14.15
CA TYR A 506 12.98 -19.90 15.53
C TYR A 506 13.75 -21.21 15.51
N LYS A 507 13.37 -22.13 14.65
CA LYS A 507 14.05 -23.41 14.49
C LYS A 507 15.49 -23.24 13.98
N LYS A 508 15.68 -22.36 13.00
CA LYS A 508 17.00 -22.04 12.42
C LYS A 508 17.95 -21.42 13.47
N GLU A 509 17.42 -20.57 14.34
CA GLU A 509 18.18 -19.95 15.43
C GLU A 509 18.37 -20.89 16.65
N GLY A 510 17.89 -22.15 16.57
CA GLY A 510 18.06 -23.15 17.62
C GLY A 510 17.16 -22.95 18.85
N ILE A 511 16.07 -22.19 18.69
CA ILE A 511 15.05 -22.01 19.73
C ILE A 511 14.14 -23.24 19.75
N VAL A 512 13.91 -23.81 20.92
CA VAL A 512 12.94 -24.88 21.11
C VAL A 512 11.53 -24.33 20.87
N TRP A 513 10.93 -24.75 19.78
CA TRP A 513 9.61 -24.27 19.32
C TRP A 513 8.77 -25.43 18.77
N GLU A 514 7.56 -25.54 19.25
CA GLU A 514 6.56 -26.47 18.68
C GLU A 514 5.77 -25.72 17.60
N PHE A 515 5.76 -26.27 16.38
CA PHE A 515 5.08 -25.63 15.25
C PHE A 515 3.56 -25.54 15.50
N ILE A 516 3.00 -24.35 15.33
CA ILE A 516 1.59 -24.05 15.50
C ILE A 516 0.97 -23.87 14.12
N ASP A 517 -0.07 -24.64 13.82
CA ASP A 517 -0.92 -24.41 12.65
C ASP A 517 -2.05 -23.43 13.03
N PHE A 518 -2.07 -22.27 12.39
CA PHE A 518 -3.08 -21.24 12.61
C PHE A 518 -4.35 -21.43 11.77
N GLY A 519 -4.42 -22.46 10.92
CA GLY A 519 -5.59 -22.73 10.08
C GLY A 519 -5.83 -21.67 8.99
N MET A 520 -4.83 -20.89 8.64
CA MET A 520 -4.89 -19.83 7.63
C MET A 520 -4.48 -20.30 6.24
N ASP A 521 -4.66 -21.58 5.94
CA ASP A 521 -4.35 -22.12 4.62
C ASP A 521 -5.48 -21.82 3.62
N LEU A 522 -5.15 -21.08 2.57
CA LEU A 522 -6.05 -20.71 1.48
C LEU A 522 -5.93 -21.64 0.26
N ALA A 523 -5.22 -22.76 0.42
CA ALA A 523 -4.93 -23.69 -0.67
C ALA A 523 -6.19 -24.19 -1.36
N ALA A 524 -7.27 -24.47 -0.63
CA ALA A 524 -8.51 -25.00 -1.19
C ALA A 524 -9.13 -24.04 -2.25
N CYS A 525 -9.22 -22.77 -1.98
CA CYS A 525 -9.72 -21.77 -2.92
C CYS A 525 -8.73 -21.54 -4.08
N ILE A 526 -7.45 -21.42 -3.78
CA ILE A 526 -6.40 -21.19 -4.78
C ILE A 526 -6.34 -22.36 -5.77
N GLU A 527 -6.35 -23.59 -5.27
CA GLU A 527 -6.30 -24.80 -6.10
C GLU A 527 -7.54 -24.96 -6.97
N LEU A 528 -8.71 -24.66 -6.42
CA LEU A 528 -9.97 -24.68 -7.16
C LEU A 528 -9.92 -23.75 -8.38
N ILE A 529 -9.25 -22.61 -8.29
CA ILE A 529 -9.16 -21.63 -9.38
C ILE A 529 -8.05 -22.01 -10.37
N GLU A 530 -6.86 -22.41 -9.88
CA GLU A 530 -5.61 -22.47 -10.66
C GLU A 530 -5.23 -23.87 -11.15
N LYS A 531 -5.57 -24.93 -10.43
CA LYS A 531 -5.16 -26.32 -10.77
C LYS A 531 -5.79 -26.82 -12.08
N PRO A 532 -5.21 -27.85 -12.69
CA PRO A 532 -5.88 -28.58 -13.77
C PRO A 532 -7.30 -29.00 -13.36
N LEU A 533 -8.25 -28.82 -14.27
CA LEU A 533 -9.70 -28.96 -14.02
C LEU A 533 -10.28 -27.88 -13.06
N GLY A 534 -9.50 -26.88 -12.67
CA GLY A 534 -9.99 -25.72 -11.95
C GLY A 534 -10.74 -24.74 -12.85
N ILE A 535 -11.20 -23.64 -12.25
CA ILE A 535 -12.05 -22.65 -12.94
C ILE A 535 -11.40 -22.09 -14.21
N PHE A 536 -10.14 -21.67 -14.14
CA PHE A 536 -9.43 -21.13 -15.32
C PHE A 536 -9.17 -22.22 -16.38
N SER A 537 -8.83 -23.42 -15.95
CA SER A 537 -8.61 -24.56 -16.88
C SER A 537 -9.87 -24.90 -17.65
N ILE A 538 -11.02 -24.97 -16.97
CA ILE A 538 -12.31 -25.22 -17.61
C ILE A 538 -12.70 -24.06 -18.53
N LEU A 539 -12.46 -22.81 -18.12
CA LEU A 539 -12.72 -21.62 -18.94
C LEU A 539 -11.88 -21.64 -20.23
N GLU A 540 -10.59 -21.97 -20.14
CA GLU A 540 -9.69 -22.07 -21.30
C GLU A 540 -10.10 -23.19 -22.25
N GLU A 541 -10.49 -24.33 -21.72
CA GLU A 541 -10.97 -25.46 -22.51
C GLU A 541 -12.30 -25.13 -23.21
N GLU A 542 -13.29 -24.67 -22.42
CA GLU A 542 -14.65 -24.45 -22.92
C GLU A 542 -14.73 -23.34 -23.96
N CYS A 543 -13.95 -22.24 -23.82
CA CYS A 543 -13.97 -21.17 -24.81
C CYS A 543 -13.46 -21.59 -26.20
N MET A 544 -12.78 -22.73 -26.30
CA MET A 544 -12.28 -23.30 -27.57
C MET A 544 -13.22 -24.31 -28.21
N PHE A 545 -14.21 -24.84 -27.44
CA PHE A 545 -15.12 -25.82 -27.99
C PHE A 545 -16.15 -25.20 -28.96
N PRO A 546 -16.40 -25.86 -30.11
CA PRO A 546 -17.48 -25.45 -30.99
C PRO A 546 -18.84 -25.55 -30.27
N LYS A 547 -19.68 -24.52 -30.41
CA LYS A 547 -21.03 -24.43 -29.79
C LYS A 547 -21.03 -24.40 -28.25
N ALA A 548 -19.94 -24.06 -27.62
CA ALA A 548 -19.94 -23.79 -26.18
C ALA A 548 -20.90 -22.62 -25.84
N SER A 549 -21.54 -22.73 -24.70
CA SER A 549 -22.47 -21.75 -24.16
C SER A 549 -22.27 -21.54 -22.67
N ASP A 550 -22.80 -20.45 -22.11
CA ASP A 550 -22.75 -20.21 -20.68
C ASP A 550 -23.38 -21.36 -19.88
N THR A 551 -24.39 -22.04 -20.45
CA THR A 551 -25.03 -23.21 -19.82
C THR A 551 -24.09 -24.41 -19.78
N THR A 552 -23.39 -24.73 -20.89
CA THR A 552 -22.44 -25.85 -20.90
C THR A 552 -21.26 -25.59 -19.97
N PHE A 553 -20.79 -24.36 -19.91
CA PHE A 553 -19.74 -23.90 -19.02
C PHE A 553 -20.13 -24.03 -17.54
N LYS A 554 -21.35 -23.54 -17.17
CA LYS A 554 -21.89 -23.69 -15.82
C LYS A 554 -22.00 -25.15 -15.39
N ASN A 555 -22.52 -26.00 -16.26
CA ASN A 555 -22.70 -27.42 -15.95
C ASN A 555 -21.38 -28.12 -15.68
N LYS A 556 -20.32 -27.81 -16.44
CA LYS A 556 -18.98 -28.35 -16.16
C LYS A 556 -18.46 -27.93 -14.78
N PHE A 557 -18.69 -26.69 -14.35
CA PHE A 557 -18.31 -26.27 -13.00
C PHE A 557 -19.03 -27.08 -11.92
N TYR A 558 -20.33 -27.27 -12.09
CA TYR A 558 -21.14 -28.01 -11.12
C TYR A 558 -20.72 -29.48 -11.05
N ASP A 559 -20.50 -30.14 -12.18
CA ASP A 559 -20.10 -31.54 -12.25
C ASP A 559 -18.71 -31.75 -11.62
N GLN A 560 -17.80 -30.79 -11.77
CA GLN A 560 -16.43 -30.91 -11.27
C GLN A 560 -16.28 -30.49 -9.80
N HIS A 561 -17.02 -29.48 -9.31
CA HIS A 561 -16.70 -28.83 -8.06
C HIS A 561 -17.82 -28.81 -7.02
N LEU A 562 -19.11 -28.84 -7.43
CA LEU A 562 -20.22 -28.75 -6.49
C LEU A 562 -20.26 -29.99 -5.58
N GLY A 563 -20.22 -29.75 -4.27
CA GLY A 563 -20.19 -30.81 -3.25
C GLY A 563 -18.86 -31.55 -3.08
N LYS A 564 -17.82 -31.19 -3.88
CA LYS A 564 -16.48 -31.79 -3.78
C LYS A 564 -15.48 -30.91 -3.01
N THR A 565 -15.76 -29.63 -2.88
CA THR A 565 -14.96 -28.69 -2.12
C THR A 565 -15.84 -27.71 -1.36
N LYS A 566 -15.40 -27.30 -0.19
CA LYS A 566 -16.08 -26.26 0.62
C LYS A 566 -15.93 -24.86 0.04
N ALA A 567 -14.99 -24.65 -0.87
CA ALA A 567 -14.73 -23.34 -1.47
C ALA A 567 -15.69 -23.01 -2.62
N PHE A 568 -16.45 -23.99 -3.15
CA PHE A 568 -17.41 -23.81 -4.24
C PHE A 568 -18.84 -24.06 -3.76
N GLU A 569 -19.70 -23.06 -3.94
CA GLU A 569 -21.09 -23.13 -3.51
C GLU A 569 -22.05 -22.73 -4.65
N LYS A 570 -23.29 -23.15 -4.52
CA LYS A 570 -24.38 -22.66 -5.35
C LYS A 570 -24.90 -21.33 -4.80
N PRO A 571 -25.04 -20.28 -5.62
CA PRO A 571 -25.54 -19.00 -5.14
C PRO A 571 -26.94 -19.11 -4.55
N LYS A 572 -27.19 -18.33 -3.48
CA LYS A 572 -28.55 -18.21 -2.92
C LYS A 572 -29.29 -17.09 -3.65
N PRO A 573 -30.47 -17.35 -4.24
CA PRO A 573 -31.25 -16.29 -4.87
C PRO A 573 -31.62 -15.21 -3.86
N ALA A 574 -31.33 -13.93 -4.19
CA ALA A 574 -31.70 -12.78 -3.39
C ALA A 574 -32.56 -11.82 -4.22
N LYS A 575 -33.71 -11.36 -3.66
CA LYS A 575 -34.57 -10.39 -4.32
C LYS A 575 -33.79 -9.07 -4.56
N GLY A 576 -33.83 -8.58 -5.79
CA GLY A 576 -33.20 -7.31 -6.15
C GLY A 576 -31.71 -7.39 -6.49
N LYS A 577 -31.08 -8.56 -6.42
CA LYS A 577 -29.69 -8.78 -6.88
C LYS A 577 -29.66 -9.40 -8.27
N PRO A 578 -28.63 -9.07 -9.08
CA PRO A 578 -28.38 -9.71 -10.36
C PRO A 578 -28.25 -11.23 -10.21
N GLU A 579 -28.58 -11.98 -11.28
CA GLU A 579 -28.38 -13.42 -11.32
C GLU A 579 -26.89 -13.76 -11.12
N ALA A 580 -26.62 -14.78 -10.32
CA ALA A 580 -25.28 -15.36 -10.15
C ALA A 580 -25.32 -16.85 -10.48
N HIS A 581 -24.22 -17.38 -10.99
CA HIS A 581 -24.15 -18.77 -11.47
C HIS A 581 -23.35 -19.66 -10.54
N PHE A 582 -22.35 -19.15 -9.85
CA PHE A 582 -21.60 -19.85 -8.81
C PHE A 582 -21.05 -18.89 -7.76
N SER A 583 -20.72 -19.42 -6.59
CA SER A 583 -20.12 -18.68 -5.50
C SER A 583 -18.80 -19.30 -5.08
N LEU A 584 -17.82 -18.48 -4.76
CA LEU A 584 -16.55 -18.89 -4.17
C LEU A 584 -16.42 -18.36 -2.76
N VAL A 585 -15.97 -19.23 -1.86
CA VAL A 585 -15.63 -18.85 -0.49
C VAL A 585 -14.16 -18.41 -0.48
N HIS A 586 -13.95 -17.11 -0.59
CA HIS A 586 -12.65 -16.46 -0.50
C HIS A 586 -12.27 -16.14 0.95
N TYR A 587 -11.02 -15.76 1.18
CA TYR A 587 -10.53 -15.37 2.51
C TYR A 587 -11.30 -14.18 3.11
N ALA A 588 -11.71 -13.22 2.27
CA ALA A 588 -12.42 -12.01 2.71
C ALA A 588 -13.95 -12.11 2.65
N GLY A 589 -14.48 -13.24 2.24
CA GLY A 589 -15.91 -13.51 2.17
C GLY A 589 -16.34 -14.30 0.95
N THR A 590 -17.59 -14.70 0.93
CA THR A 590 -18.19 -15.42 -0.21
C THR A 590 -18.59 -14.42 -1.29
N VAL A 591 -18.17 -14.67 -2.52
CA VAL A 591 -18.45 -13.83 -3.70
C VAL A 591 -19.27 -14.62 -4.71
N ASP A 592 -20.36 -14.02 -5.17
CA ASP A 592 -21.25 -14.56 -6.20
C ASP A 592 -20.81 -14.05 -7.57
N TYR A 593 -20.52 -14.95 -8.49
CA TYR A 593 -20.06 -14.65 -9.83
C TYR A 593 -21.11 -14.93 -10.91
N ASN A 594 -21.18 -14.00 -11.88
CA ASN A 594 -21.98 -14.14 -13.09
C ASN A 594 -21.06 -14.45 -14.27
N ILE A 595 -21.29 -15.59 -14.95
CA ILE A 595 -20.41 -16.07 -16.02
C ILE A 595 -20.82 -15.58 -17.42
N THR A 596 -21.84 -14.75 -17.52
CA THR A 596 -22.34 -14.28 -18.82
C THR A 596 -21.23 -13.60 -19.63
N GLY A 597 -20.99 -14.13 -20.83
CA GLY A 597 -20.00 -13.60 -21.75
C GLY A 597 -18.54 -13.94 -21.42
N TRP A 598 -18.24 -14.77 -20.40
CA TRP A 598 -16.86 -15.11 -20.05
C TRP A 598 -16.11 -15.85 -21.16
N LEU A 599 -16.82 -16.73 -21.91
CA LEU A 599 -16.21 -17.47 -23.01
C LEU A 599 -15.66 -16.54 -24.09
N ASP A 600 -16.46 -15.53 -24.48
CA ASP A 600 -16.04 -14.54 -25.48
C ASP A 600 -14.96 -13.61 -24.92
N LYS A 601 -15.09 -13.13 -23.70
CA LYS A 601 -14.07 -12.32 -23.01
C LYS A 601 -12.73 -13.05 -22.91
N ASN A 602 -12.75 -14.33 -22.61
CA ASN A 602 -11.53 -15.13 -22.47
C ASN A 602 -10.86 -15.41 -23.81
N LYS A 603 -11.65 -15.68 -24.82
CA LYS A 603 -11.17 -15.92 -26.19
C LYS A 603 -10.63 -14.65 -26.83
N ASP A 604 -11.30 -13.52 -26.57
CA ASP A 604 -10.96 -12.17 -27.04
C ASP A 604 -10.53 -12.12 -28.53
N PRO A 605 -11.39 -12.57 -29.47
CA PRO A 605 -11.02 -12.65 -30.85
C PRO A 605 -10.87 -11.26 -31.48
N LEU A 606 -9.78 -11.02 -32.19
CA LEU A 606 -9.55 -9.78 -32.94
C LEU A 606 -9.72 -10.03 -34.45
N ASN A 607 -10.24 -9.02 -35.13
CA ASN A 607 -10.36 -9.03 -36.57
C ASN A 607 -8.97 -8.86 -37.23
N GLU A 608 -8.37 -9.95 -37.67
CA GLU A 608 -7.02 -9.96 -38.28
C GLU A 608 -6.90 -9.02 -39.48
N SER A 609 -7.96 -8.90 -40.30
CA SER A 609 -7.95 -8.02 -41.47
C SER A 609 -7.78 -6.55 -41.08
N VAL A 610 -8.43 -6.10 -40.00
CA VAL A 610 -8.30 -4.73 -39.51
C VAL A 610 -6.95 -4.53 -38.82
N ILE A 611 -6.45 -5.51 -38.09
CA ILE A 611 -5.11 -5.45 -37.47
C ILE A 611 -4.00 -5.31 -38.49
N LEU A 612 -4.09 -6.01 -39.61
CA LEU A 612 -3.13 -5.85 -40.71
C LEU A 612 -3.15 -4.44 -41.29
N MET A 613 -4.31 -3.78 -41.32
CA MET A 613 -4.40 -2.37 -41.71
C MET A 613 -3.76 -1.45 -40.67
N TYR A 614 -3.92 -1.72 -39.40
CA TYR A 614 -3.32 -0.93 -38.33
C TYR A 614 -1.80 -0.92 -38.40
N GLY A 615 -1.18 -2.04 -38.74
CA GLY A 615 0.26 -2.14 -38.96
C GLY A 615 0.80 -1.28 -40.11
N LYS A 616 -0.08 -0.84 -41.03
CA LYS A 616 0.24 0.02 -42.20
C LYS A 616 -0.31 1.43 -42.06
N ALA A 617 -0.83 1.79 -40.88
CA ALA A 617 -1.44 3.09 -40.64
C ALA A 617 -0.43 4.23 -40.82
N SER A 618 -0.91 5.39 -41.27
CA SER A 618 -0.08 6.60 -41.39
C SER A 618 0.21 7.25 -40.03
N VAL A 619 -0.64 7.01 -39.00
CA VAL A 619 -0.33 7.39 -37.63
C VAL A 619 0.70 6.41 -37.07
N LYS A 620 1.91 6.88 -36.88
CA LYS A 620 3.05 6.05 -36.48
C LYS A 620 2.83 5.31 -35.19
N LEU A 621 2.15 5.92 -34.21
CA LEU A 621 1.85 5.28 -32.95
C LEU A 621 1.01 4.01 -33.15
N LEU A 622 -0.06 4.08 -33.94
CA LEU A 622 -0.90 2.91 -34.22
C LEU A 622 -0.08 1.80 -34.92
N ALA A 623 0.73 2.15 -35.91
CA ALA A 623 1.58 1.17 -36.56
C ALA A 623 2.59 0.51 -35.60
N THR A 624 3.08 1.25 -34.63
CA THR A 624 3.97 0.73 -33.58
C THR A 624 3.25 -0.24 -32.66
N LEU A 625 1.98 0.01 -32.33
CA LEU A 625 1.17 -0.87 -31.49
C LEU A 625 0.84 -2.23 -32.16
N TYR A 626 0.83 -2.26 -33.49
CA TYR A 626 0.49 -3.45 -34.28
C TYR A 626 1.57 -3.75 -35.33
N PRO A 627 2.81 -4.10 -34.90
CA PRO A 627 3.89 -4.35 -35.82
C PRO A 627 3.56 -5.50 -36.77
N ALA A 628 3.92 -5.39 -38.03
CA ALA A 628 3.79 -6.46 -39.01
C ALA A 628 4.59 -7.68 -38.55
N ALA A 629 4.02 -8.90 -38.68
CA ALA A 629 4.74 -10.13 -38.38
C ALA A 629 6.01 -10.21 -39.24
N PRO A 630 7.18 -10.59 -38.68
CA PRO A 630 8.40 -10.76 -39.47
C PRO A 630 8.14 -11.83 -40.53
N PRO A 631 8.68 -11.65 -41.78
CA PRO A 631 8.54 -12.63 -42.86
C PRO A 631 9.06 -13.99 -42.35
N GLU A 632 8.35 -15.07 -42.71
CA GLU A 632 8.61 -16.43 -42.28
C GLU A 632 10.00 -17.01 -42.66
N ASP A 633 10.87 -16.25 -43.29
CA ASP A 633 12.21 -16.65 -43.68
C ASP A 633 13.21 -16.34 -42.56
N LYS A 634 13.37 -17.25 -41.66
CA LYS A 634 14.53 -17.65 -40.84
C LYS A 634 14.10 -18.28 -39.50
N ALA A 635 13.23 -19.27 -39.55
CA ALA A 635 13.11 -20.20 -38.42
C ALA A 635 14.36 -21.08 -38.40
N LYS A 636 15.26 -20.83 -37.43
CA LYS A 636 16.32 -21.78 -37.09
C LYS A 636 15.71 -23.16 -36.81
N LYS A 637 16.07 -24.15 -37.63
CA LYS A 637 15.81 -25.56 -37.40
C LYS A 637 16.33 -25.92 -36.02
N GLY A 638 15.47 -26.28 -35.09
CA GLY A 638 15.90 -26.80 -33.81
C GLY A 638 14.99 -26.37 -32.64
N GLY A 639 13.78 -26.86 -32.60
CA GLY A 639 12.87 -26.72 -31.46
C GLY A 639 11.46 -27.14 -31.87
N LYS A 640 10.95 -28.26 -31.35
CA LYS A 640 9.56 -28.65 -31.51
C LYS A 640 8.66 -27.46 -31.12
N LYS A 641 8.06 -26.77 -32.10
CA LYS A 641 6.92 -25.89 -31.86
C LYS A 641 5.84 -26.77 -31.20
N LYS A 642 5.64 -26.60 -29.88
CA LYS A 642 4.37 -26.96 -29.28
C LYS A 642 3.30 -26.25 -30.11
N GLY A 643 2.32 -27.00 -30.61
CA GLY A 643 1.22 -26.49 -31.41
C GLY A 643 0.71 -25.19 -30.79
N GLY A 644 0.52 -24.16 -31.62
CA GLY A 644 0.13 -22.82 -31.18
C GLY A 644 -1.20 -22.88 -30.45
N SER A 645 -1.17 -23.09 -29.16
CA SER A 645 -2.29 -22.85 -28.27
C SER A 645 -2.59 -21.35 -28.35
N MET A 646 -3.77 -21.00 -28.83
CA MET A 646 -4.24 -19.59 -28.83
C MET A 646 -4.17 -19.07 -27.40
N GLN A 647 -3.40 -18.01 -27.17
CA GLN A 647 -3.24 -17.45 -25.84
C GLN A 647 -4.54 -16.76 -25.43
N THR A 648 -5.18 -17.28 -24.38
CA THR A 648 -6.40 -16.70 -23.80
C THR A 648 -6.08 -15.61 -22.79
N VAL A 649 -7.06 -14.78 -22.45
CA VAL A 649 -6.91 -13.73 -21.42
C VAL A 649 -6.56 -14.35 -20.08
N SER A 650 -7.22 -15.42 -19.67
CA SER A 650 -6.95 -16.12 -18.41
C SER A 650 -5.57 -16.79 -18.37
N SER A 651 -5.09 -17.33 -19.49
CA SER A 651 -3.74 -17.92 -19.54
C SER A 651 -2.64 -16.85 -19.41
N GLN A 652 -2.81 -15.72 -20.06
CA GLN A 652 -1.91 -14.57 -19.96
C GLN A 652 -1.92 -14.00 -18.52
N PHE A 653 -3.09 -13.89 -17.93
CA PHE A 653 -3.24 -13.48 -16.54
C PHE A 653 -2.47 -14.40 -15.57
N ARG A 654 -2.67 -15.71 -15.68
CA ARG A 654 -1.96 -16.67 -14.81
C ARG A 654 -0.45 -16.58 -14.96
N GLU A 655 0.04 -16.42 -16.19
CA GLU A 655 1.48 -16.23 -16.45
C GLU A 655 2.03 -14.97 -15.77
N ASN A 656 1.32 -13.84 -15.93
CA ASN A 656 1.71 -12.56 -15.31
C ASN A 656 1.67 -12.63 -13.79
N LEU A 657 0.64 -13.25 -13.22
CA LEU A 657 0.54 -13.44 -11.77
C LEU A 657 1.66 -14.34 -11.23
N HIS A 658 2.00 -15.41 -11.97
CA HIS A 658 3.12 -16.26 -11.61
C HIS A 658 4.46 -15.50 -11.58
N LYS A 659 4.72 -14.64 -12.58
CA LYS A 659 5.91 -13.77 -12.61
C LYS A 659 5.94 -12.83 -11.41
N LEU A 660 4.81 -12.19 -11.09
CA LEU A 660 4.69 -11.32 -9.91
C LEU A 660 5.03 -12.07 -8.63
N MET A 661 4.41 -13.23 -8.42
CA MET A 661 4.65 -14.04 -7.21
C MET A 661 6.11 -14.52 -7.10
N THR A 662 6.74 -14.87 -8.23
CA THR A 662 8.16 -15.24 -8.27
C THR A 662 9.04 -14.06 -7.88
N ASN A 663 8.76 -12.86 -8.40
CA ASN A 663 9.50 -11.64 -8.04
C ASN A 663 9.36 -11.33 -6.54
N LEU A 664 8.15 -11.40 -5.99
CA LEU A 664 7.92 -11.14 -4.56
C LEU A 664 8.64 -12.13 -3.66
N ARG A 665 8.65 -13.42 -4.00
CA ARG A 665 9.36 -14.45 -3.22
C ARG A 665 10.88 -14.27 -3.22
N SER A 666 11.43 -13.59 -4.21
CA SER A 666 12.86 -13.27 -4.30
C SER A 666 13.27 -12.05 -3.45
N THR A 667 12.33 -11.38 -2.80
CA THR A 667 12.56 -10.19 -1.99
C THR A 667 12.23 -10.43 -0.52
N HIS A 668 12.78 -9.58 0.36
CA HIS A 668 12.31 -9.50 1.74
C HIS A 668 11.08 -8.58 1.80
N PRO A 669 9.89 -9.10 2.18
CA PRO A 669 8.67 -8.33 2.14
C PRO A 669 8.41 -7.52 3.41
N HIS A 670 7.86 -6.32 3.23
CA HIS A 670 7.29 -5.48 4.30
C HIS A 670 5.81 -5.28 3.99
N PHE A 671 4.94 -5.53 4.96
CA PHE A 671 3.50 -5.50 4.75
C PHE A 671 2.85 -4.27 5.36
N VAL A 672 1.97 -3.65 4.59
CA VAL A 672 1.11 -2.55 5.03
C VAL A 672 -0.34 -2.95 4.75
N ARG A 673 -1.15 -2.98 5.81
CA ARG A 673 -2.57 -3.32 5.76
C ARG A 673 -3.41 -2.06 5.86
N CYS A 674 -4.10 -1.73 4.78
CA CYS A 674 -4.99 -0.59 4.74
C CYS A 674 -6.41 -1.02 5.10
N LEU A 675 -7.05 -0.29 5.99
CA LEU A 675 -8.38 -0.57 6.52
C LEU A 675 -9.35 0.56 6.17
N ILE A 676 -10.57 0.18 5.84
CA ILE A 676 -11.70 1.10 5.66
C ILE A 676 -12.39 1.27 7.00
N PRO A 677 -12.51 2.49 7.55
CA PRO A 677 -13.19 2.71 8.81
C PRO A 677 -14.72 2.70 8.70
N ASN A 678 -15.26 3.10 7.55
CA ASN A 678 -16.70 3.13 7.27
C ASN A 678 -16.96 3.11 5.76
N GLU A 679 -18.17 2.74 5.35
CA GLU A 679 -18.58 2.72 3.94
C GLU A 679 -19.10 4.09 3.45
N SER A 680 -19.51 4.97 4.34
CA SER A 680 -20.04 6.31 4.01
C SER A 680 -18.95 7.34 3.66
N LYS A 681 -17.68 6.97 3.72
CA LYS A 681 -16.52 7.87 3.51
C LYS A 681 -16.53 9.10 4.44
N THR A 682 -17.08 8.93 5.66
CA THR A 682 -17.19 10.01 6.65
C THR A 682 -15.92 10.06 7.51
N PRO A 683 -15.18 11.19 7.53
CA PRO A 683 -14.01 11.34 8.38
C PRO A 683 -14.36 11.24 9.87
N GLY A 684 -13.56 10.49 10.63
CA GLY A 684 -13.71 10.35 12.08
C GLY A 684 -14.72 9.30 12.54
N LEU A 685 -15.51 8.71 11.63
CA LEU A 685 -16.42 7.62 11.94
C LEU A 685 -15.70 6.27 11.79
N MET A 686 -15.84 5.39 12.78
CA MET A 686 -15.35 4.01 12.72
C MET A 686 -16.50 3.04 13.00
N GLU A 687 -16.80 2.18 12.04
CA GLU A 687 -17.78 1.11 12.14
C GLU A 687 -17.11 -0.15 12.68
N ASN A 688 -17.39 -0.50 13.92
CA ASN A 688 -16.68 -1.57 14.64
C ASN A 688 -16.77 -2.93 13.94
N PHE A 689 -17.94 -3.32 13.46
CA PHE A 689 -18.13 -4.60 12.76
C PHE A 689 -17.37 -4.67 11.45
N LEU A 690 -17.33 -3.58 10.68
CA LEU A 690 -16.59 -3.52 9.42
C LEU A 690 -15.08 -3.65 9.67
N VAL A 691 -14.57 -2.93 10.65
CA VAL A 691 -13.13 -2.96 10.97
C VAL A 691 -12.71 -4.32 11.51
N ILE A 692 -13.48 -4.91 12.42
CA ILE A 692 -13.13 -6.23 12.98
C ILE A 692 -13.20 -7.34 11.92
N HIS A 693 -14.18 -7.24 10.99
CA HIS A 693 -14.25 -8.17 9.86
C HIS A 693 -12.98 -8.12 9.00
N GLN A 694 -12.52 -6.91 8.66
CA GLN A 694 -11.26 -6.74 7.91
C GLN A 694 -10.05 -7.27 8.68
N LEU A 695 -9.98 -7.03 9.99
CA LEU A 695 -8.90 -7.54 10.84
C LEU A 695 -8.86 -9.08 10.85
N ARG A 696 -10.02 -9.72 10.94
CA ARG A 696 -10.15 -11.19 10.87
C ARG A 696 -9.72 -11.73 9.51
N CYS A 697 -10.27 -11.18 8.43
CA CYS A 697 -9.97 -11.63 7.08
C CYS A 697 -8.50 -11.43 6.67
N ASN A 698 -7.89 -10.34 7.12
CA ASN A 698 -6.50 -10.02 6.82
C ASN A 698 -5.47 -10.77 7.68
N GLY A 699 -5.90 -11.60 8.63
CA GLY A 699 -5.02 -12.38 9.50
C GLY A 699 -4.32 -11.56 10.59
N VAL A 700 -4.83 -10.35 10.91
CA VAL A 700 -4.24 -9.48 11.94
C VAL A 700 -4.34 -10.13 13.32
N LEU A 701 -5.44 -10.78 13.60
CA LEU A 701 -5.67 -11.43 14.89
C LEU A 701 -4.82 -12.69 15.07
N GLU A 702 -4.56 -13.41 13.98
CA GLU A 702 -3.67 -14.57 13.96
C GLU A 702 -2.20 -14.14 14.15
N ASP A 703 -1.80 -13.01 13.54
CA ASP A 703 -0.48 -12.41 13.80
C ASP A 703 -0.31 -12.04 15.28
N LEU A 704 -1.34 -11.46 15.89
CA LEU A 704 -1.32 -11.20 17.33
C LEU A 704 -1.23 -12.48 18.17
N ARG A 705 -1.84 -13.59 17.74
CA ARG A 705 -1.70 -14.90 18.43
C ARG A 705 -0.29 -15.46 18.34
N ILE A 706 0.36 -15.39 17.17
CA ILE A 706 1.76 -15.82 17.06
C ILE A 706 2.68 -14.89 17.87
N CYS A 707 2.42 -13.59 17.86
CA CYS A 707 3.14 -12.63 18.69
C CYS A 707 3.02 -12.91 20.18
N ARG A 708 1.85 -13.37 20.65
CA ARG A 708 1.62 -13.73 22.06
C ARG A 708 2.33 -15.00 22.47
N LYS A 709 2.31 -16.03 21.62
CA LYS A 709 2.94 -17.34 21.92
C LYS A 709 4.42 -17.36 21.60
N GLY A 710 4.84 -16.63 20.58
CA GLY A 710 6.20 -16.58 20.04
C GLY A 710 7.05 -15.46 20.62
N PHE A 711 8.10 -15.11 19.88
CA PHE A 711 9.09 -14.12 20.24
C PHE A 711 9.17 -13.07 19.10
N PRO A 712 8.17 -12.21 18.95
CA PRO A 712 8.06 -11.29 17.81
C PRO A 712 9.15 -10.23 17.76
N SER A 713 9.72 -9.90 18.89
CA SER A 713 10.80 -8.92 19.00
C SER A 713 12.14 -9.63 19.05
N ARG A 714 13.10 -9.15 18.25
CA ARG A 714 14.46 -9.71 18.22
C ARG A 714 15.50 -8.63 17.99
N ILE A 715 16.66 -8.80 18.59
CA ILE A 715 17.80 -7.88 18.46
C ILE A 715 19.08 -8.69 18.32
N ILE A 716 19.95 -8.31 17.37
CA ILE A 716 21.29 -8.90 17.26
C ILE A 716 22.11 -8.60 18.51
N TYR A 717 22.95 -9.54 18.91
CA TYR A 717 23.70 -9.44 20.18
C TYR A 717 24.55 -8.18 20.28
N ALA A 718 25.17 -7.73 19.21
CA ALA A 718 25.98 -6.51 19.19
C ALA A 718 25.15 -5.25 19.52
N ASP A 719 24.00 -5.11 18.89
CA ASP A 719 23.09 -3.98 19.12
C ASP A 719 22.47 -4.03 20.51
N PHE A 720 22.09 -5.21 20.97
CA PHE A 720 21.56 -5.41 22.32
C PHE A 720 22.58 -4.98 23.37
N LYS A 721 23.81 -5.47 23.29
CA LYS A 721 24.89 -5.09 24.19
C LYS A 721 25.11 -3.58 24.21
N GLN A 722 25.20 -2.95 23.02
CA GLN A 722 25.45 -1.51 22.93
C GLN A 722 24.30 -0.68 23.54
N ARG A 723 23.06 -1.07 23.29
CA ARG A 723 21.87 -0.31 23.71
C ARG A 723 21.58 -0.45 25.20
N TYR A 724 21.69 -1.66 25.75
CA TYR A 724 21.24 -1.98 27.10
C TYR A 724 22.34 -2.12 28.15
N LYS A 725 23.63 -1.95 27.77
CA LYS A 725 24.73 -1.95 28.75
C LYS A 725 24.56 -0.99 29.91
N VAL A 726 23.78 0.07 29.71
CA VAL A 726 23.46 1.09 30.73
C VAL A 726 22.60 0.53 31.88
N LEU A 727 21.86 -0.56 31.67
CA LEU A 727 21.01 -1.18 32.70
C LEU A 727 21.83 -1.74 33.85
N ASN A 728 22.98 -2.36 33.54
CA ASN A 728 23.93 -2.85 34.53
C ASN A 728 25.35 -2.81 33.99
N ALA A 729 26.00 -1.67 34.11
CA ALA A 729 27.38 -1.46 33.63
C ALA A 729 28.41 -2.34 34.34
N SER A 730 28.13 -2.82 35.56
CA SER A 730 29.07 -3.65 36.35
C SER A 730 29.30 -5.03 35.74
N VAL A 731 28.35 -5.53 34.94
CA VAL A 731 28.40 -6.87 34.33
C VAL A 731 29.29 -6.93 33.09
N ILE A 732 29.55 -5.80 32.47
CA ILE A 732 30.41 -5.66 31.29
C ILE A 732 31.57 -4.71 31.65
N PRO A 733 32.71 -5.23 32.15
CA PRO A 733 33.84 -4.40 32.53
C PRO A 733 34.37 -3.59 31.35
N GLU A 734 34.68 -2.32 31.58
CA GLU A 734 35.32 -1.48 30.59
C GLU A 734 36.76 -1.98 30.31
N GLY A 735 37.11 -2.00 29.01
CA GLY A 735 38.47 -2.41 28.58
C GLY A 735 38.70 -3.92 28.44
N GLN A 736 37.76 -4.78 28.79
CA GLN A 736 37.83 -6.21 28.54
C GLN A 736 36.96 -6.62 27.34
N PHE A 737 37.54 -7.37 26.41
CA PHE A 737 36.76 -7.97 25.33
C PHE A 737 35.84 -9.05 25.88
N MET A 738 34.56 -8.89 25.68
CA MET A 738 33.54 -9.89 25.98
C MET A 738 32.71 -10.15 24.74
N ASP A 739 32.55 -11.43 24.39
CA ASP A 739 31.69 -11.83 23.29
C ASP A 739 30.28 -11.27 23.47
N ASN A 740 29.68 -10.79 22.35
CA ASN A 740 28.40 -10.10 22.39
C ASN A 740 27.29 -10.98 22.94
N LYS A 741 27.25 -12.28 22.58
CA LYS A 741 26.27 -13.24 23.11
C LYS A 741 26.43 -13.41 24.63
N LYS A 742 27.65 -13.69 25.11
CA LYS A 742 27.92 -13.84 26.54
C LYS A 742 27.63 -12.56 27.33
N ALA A 743 27.91 -11.40 26.76
CA ALA A 743 27.58 -10.12 27.35
C ALA A 743 26.07 -9.93 27.50
N SER A 744 25.30 -10.28 26.44
CA SER A 744 23.86 -10.23 26.47
C SER A 744 23.23 -11.20 27.49
N GLU A 745 23.75 -12.42 27.55
CA GLU A 745 23.34 -13.43 28.53
C GLU A 745 23.54 -12.95 29.98
N LYS A 746 24.72 -12.42 30.29
CA LYS A 746 25.05 -11.87 31.61
C LYS A 746 24.19 -10.66 31.96
N LEU A 747 23.96 -9.78 30.98
CA LEU A 747 23.19 -8.57 31.18
C LEU A 747 21.73 -8.90 31.51
N LEU A 748 21.06 -9.75 30.71
CA LEU A 748 19.69 -10.19 30.98
C LEU A 748 19.57 -11.03 32.27
N GLY A 749 20.55 -11.84 32.60
CA GLY A 749 20.61 -12.59 33.86
C GLY A 749 20.79 -11.72 35.11
N SER A 750 21.28 -10.48 34.95
CA SER A 750 21.52 -9.54 36.04
C SER A 750 20.39 -8.54 36.29
N ILE A 751 19.36 -8.57 35.45
CA ILE A 751 18.20 -7.67 35.49
C ILE A 751 16.99 -8.46 36.02
N ASP A 752 16.11 -7.79 36.74
CA ASP A 752 14.87 -8.39 37.27
C ASP A 752 13.82 -8.48 36.16
N VAL A 753 13.97 -9.49 35.30
CA VAL A 753 13.01 -9.84 34.24
C VAL A 753 12.79 -11.35 34.22
N ASN A 754 11.58 -11.78 33.82
CA ASN A 754 11.26 -13.19 33.76
C ASN A 754 12.09 -13.90 32.68
N HIS A 755 12.85 -14.92 33.04
CA HIS A 755 13.71 -15.68 32.15
C HIS A 755 12.97 -16.52 31.10
N GLU A 756 11.67 -16.72 31.26
CA GLU A 756 10.81 -17.40 30.28
C GLU A 756 10.37 -16.47 29.13
N ASP A 757 10.55 -15.15 29.31
CA ASP A 757 10.10 -14.16 28.34
C ASP A 757 11.15 -13.80 27.30
N TYR A 758 12.31 -14.40 27.34
CA TYR A 758 13.35 -14.26 26.34
C TYR A 758 14.06 -15.58 26.02
N LYS A 759 14.60 -15.70 24.83
CA LYS A 759 15.41 -16.82 24.38
C LYS A 759 16.63 -16.34 23.61
N PHE A 760 17.73 -17.07 23.77
CA PHE A 760 18.98 -16.82 23.06
C PHE A 760 19.06 -17.71 21.83
N GLY A 761 19.08 -17.09 20.65
CA GLY A 761 19.33 -17.77 19.40
C GLY A 761 20.84 -17.92 19.12
N HIS A 762 21.18 -18.34 17.89
CA HIS A 762 22.56 -18.40 17.46
C HIS A 762 23.16 -17.00 17.24
N THR A 763 22.38 -16.07 16.66
CA THR A 763 22.84 -14.74 16.27
C THR A 763 22.11 -13.59 16.96
N LYS A 764 20.93 -13.86 17.52
CA LYS A 764 19.99 -12.85 18.05
C LYS A 764 19.43 -13.29 19.40
N VAL A 765 19.03 -12.33 20.20
CA VAL A 765 18.16 -12.54 21.35
C VAL A 765 16.71 -12.26 20.95
N PHE A 766 15.80 -13.12 21.39
CA PHE A 766 14.38 -13.09 21.08
C PHE A 766 13.57 -12.80 22.32
N PHE A 767 12.56 -11.95 22.20
CA PHE A 767 11.75 -11.49 23.32
C PHE A 767 10.26 -11.75 23.06
N LYS A 768 9.53 -12.19 24.06
CA LYS A 768 8.07 -12.20 24.05
C LYS A 768 7.52 -10.79 23.94
N ALA A 769 6.28 -10.69 23.49
CA ALA A 769 5.54 -9.43 23.42
C ALA A 769 5.56 -8.69 24.76
N GLY A 770 5.87 -7.39 24.72
CA GLY A 770 5.90 -6.52 25.90
C GLY A 770 7.24 -6.44 26.62
N LEU A 771 8.11 -7.47 26.62
CA LEU A 771 9.37 -7.43 27.38
C LEU A 771 10.32 -6.35 26.87
N LEU A 772 10.40 -6.16 25.57
CA LEU A 772 11.25 -5.13 24.98
C LEU A 772 10.82 -3.72 25.44
N GLY A 773 9.52 -3.48 25.58
CA GLY A 773 8.99 -2.23 26.15
C GLY A 773 9.43 -2.02 27.60
N VAL A 774 9.42 -3.07 28.41
CA VAL A 774 9.91 -3.03 29.81
C VAL A 774 11.39 -2.69 29.86
N LEU A 775 12.20 -3.31 28.98
CA LEU A 775 13.63 -2.99 28.91
C LEU A 775 13.90 -1.54 28.49
N GLU A 776 13.09 -0.99 27.58
CA GLU A 776 13.17 0.42 27.20
C GLU A 776 12.77 1.36 28.36
N GLU A 777 11.70 1.05 29.10
CA GLU A 777 11.32 1.81 30.30
C GLU A 777 12.45 1.80 31.35
N MET A 778 13.00 0.63 31.66
CA MET A 778 14.13 0.50 32.59
C MET A 778 15.35 1.31 32.11
N ARG A 779 15.63 1.28 30.80
CA ARG A 779 16.70 2.05 30.19
C ARG A 779 16.47 3.56 30.34
N ASP A 780 15.29 4.02 30.03
CA ASP A 780 14.91 5.44 30.11
C ASP A 780 14.99 5.95 31.57
N GLU A 781 14.53 5.17 32.55
CA GLU A 781 14.70 5.50 33.97
C GLU A 781 16.17 5.62 34.38
N LYS A 782 17.00 4.67 33.95
CA LYS A 782 18.45 4.72 34.23
C LYS A 782 19.11 5.91 33.56
N LEU A 783 18.78 6.21 32.33
CA LEU A 783 19.30 7.38 31.62
C LEU A 783 18.85 8.70 32.28
N ALA A 784 17.59 8.80 32.65
CA ALA A 784 17.07 9.98 33.38
C ALA A 784 17.82 10.21 34.71
N ALA A 785 18.07 9.14 35.47
CA ALA A 785 18.84 9.20 36.71
C ALA A 785 20.30 9.66 36.45
N LEU A 786 20.97 9.09 35.43
CA LEU A 786 22.32 9.49 35.05
C LEU A 786 22.41 10.94 34.57
N VAL A 787 21.47 11.36 33.72
CA VAL A 787 21.42 12.75 33.25
C VAL A 787 21.13 13.71 34.41
N GLY A 788 20.22 13.36 35.30
CA GLY A 788 19.95 14.11 36.52
C GLY A 788 21.21 14.27 37.41
N MET A 789 21.99 13.21 37.58
CA MET A 789 23.25 13.26 38.32
C MET A 789 24.29 14.16 37.62
N VAL A 790 24.45 14.03 36.32
CA VAL A 790 25.38 14.89 35.52
C VAL A 790 24.99 16.35 35.63
N GLN A 791 23.68 16.66 35.51
CA GLN A 791 23.17 18.03 35.68
C GLN A 791 23.43 18.57 37.07
N ALA A 792 23.20 17.76 38.11
CA ALA A 792 23.45 18.17 39.51
C ALA A 792 24.92 18.45 39.75
N LEU A 793 25.80 17.58 39.26
CA LEU A 793 27.29 17.76 39.36
C LEU A 793 27.72 19.00 38.57
N SER A 794 27.23 19.21 37.37
CA SER A 794 27.52 20.38 36.53
C SER A 794 27.05 21.70 37.19
N ARG A 795 25.82 21.74 37.68
CA ARG A 795 25.29 22.90 38.41
C ARG A 795 26.11 23.18 39.68
N GLY A 796 26.43 22.11 40.43
CA GLY A 796 27.27 22.21 41.62
C GLY A 796 28.66 22.72 41.30
N PHE A 797 29.27 22.30 40.20
CA PHE A 797 30.58 22.82 39.76
C PHE A 797 30.51 24.29 39.39
N LEU A 798 29.53 24.73 38.59
CA LEU A 798 29.36 26.11 38.20
C LEU A 798 29.12 27.01 39.41
N MET A 799 28.25 26.60 40.33
CA MET A 799 27.96 27.38 41.53
C MET A 799 29.19 27.47 42.46
N ARG A 800 29.97 26.40 42.63
CA ARG A 800 31.20 26.47 43.40
C ARG A 800 32.20 27.43 42.77
N ARG A 801 32.34 27.43 41.44
CA ARG A 801 33.22 28.33 40.71
C ARG A 801 32.75 29.82 40.87
N GLU A 802 31.47 30.07 40.82
CA GLU A 802 30.89 31.42 41.04
C GLU A 802 31.07 31.88 42.50
N PHE A 803 30.86 30.96 43.43
CA PHE A 803 31.10 31.25 44.86
C PHE A 803 32.55 31.57 45.13
N SER A 804 33.52 30.83 44.57
CA SER A 804 34.94 31.17 44.68
C SER A 804 35.24 32.56 44.15
N LYS A 805 34.69 32.92 43.00
CA LYS A 805 34.85 34.31 42.45
C LYS A 805 34.24 35.40 43.37
N MET A 806 33.10 35.10 43.98
CA MET A 806 32.47 36.02 44.95
C MET A 806 33.30 36.14 46.19
N MET A 807 33.93 35.09 46.70
CA MET A 807 34.84 35.12 47.86
C MET A 807 36.09 35.94 47.57
N GLU A 808 36.74 35.75 46.40
CA GLU A 808 37.87 36.53 45.94
C GLU A 808 37.52 38.04 45.84
N ARG A 809 36.36 38.36 45.32
CA ARG A 809 35.84 39.74 45.25
C ARG A 809 35.59 40.30 46.65
N ARG A 810 35.06 39.52 47.57
CA ARG A 810 34.82 39.92 48.97
C ARG A 810 36.12 40.21 49.67
N GLU A 811 37.13 39.32 49.57
CA GLU A 811 38.48 39.52 50.12
C GLU A 811 39.15 40.78 49.55
N SER A 812 39.01 40.99 48.25
CA SER A 812 39.54 42.20 47.60
C SER A 812 38.86 43.48 48.15
N ILE A 813 37.54 43.45 48.34
CA ILE A 813 36.78 44.57 48.93
C ILE A 813 37.20 44.83 50.36
N PHE A 814 37.41 43.78 51.19
CA PHE A 814 37.86 43.93 52.54
C PHE A 814 39.28 44.48 52.59
N SER A 815 40.19 44.06 51.71
CA SER A 815 41.55 44.62 51.62
C SER A 815 41.52 46.08 51.24
N ILE A 816 40.68 46.47 50.28
CA ILE A 816 40.47 47.89 49.91
C ILE A 816 39.92 48.70 51.09
N GLN A 817 38.92 48.21 51.78
CA GLN A 817 38.33 48.85 52.92
C GLN A 817 39.33 49.01 54.07
N TYR A 818 40.09 47.99 54.35
CA TYR A 818 41.17 47.98 55.36
C TYR A 818 42.22 49.04 55.01
N ASN A 819 42.71 49.08 53.78
CA ASN A 819 43.67 50.03 53.34
C ASN A 819 43.17 51.52 53.41
N ILE A 820 41.90 51.73 52.99
CA ILE A 820 41.24 53.02 53.09
C ILE A 820 41.14 53.45 54.58
N ARG A 821 40.66 52.57 55.46
CA ARG A 821 40.55 52.87 56.90
C ARG A 821 41.92 53.18 57.52
N SER A 822 42.92 52.35 57.22
CA SER A 822 44.29 52.57 57.68
C SER A 822 44.84 53.91 57.21
N PHE A 823 44.62 54.20 55.93
CA PHE A 823 45.06 55.51 55.39
C PHE A 823 44.29 56.68 56.05
N MET A 824 43.01 56.54 56.25
CA MET A 824 42.25 57.63 56.95
C MET A 824 42.70 57.87 58.37
N ASN A 825 43.15 56.85 59.07
CA ASN A 825 43.71 56.96 60.41
C ASN A 825 45.03 57.69 60.42
N VAL A 826 45.91 57.42 59.45
CA VAL A 826 47.29 58.03 59.43
C VAL A 826 47.40 59.32 58.61
N LYS A 827 46.45 59.61 57.73
CA LYS A 827 46.51 60.86 56.85
C LYS A 827 46.67 62.15 57.61
N THR A 828 46.23 62.21 58.87
CA THR A 828 46.31 63.42 59.73
C THR A 828 47.65 63.49 60.50
N TRP A 829 48.49 62.48 60.45
CA TRP A 829 49.77 62.46 61.14
C TRP A 829 50.72 63.59 60.54
N PRO A 830 51.52 64.31 61.36
CA PRO A 830 52.35 65.37 60.85
C PRO A 830 53.31 64.95 59.72
N TRP A 831 53.95 63.78 59.87
CA TRP A 831 54.86 63.25 58.88
C TRP A 831 54.20 62.83 57.60
N MET A 832 52.99 62.33 57.67
CA MET A 832 52.21 61.89 56.48
C MET A 832 51.73 63.12 55.70
N LYS A 833 51.35 64.17 56.38
CA LYS A 833 51.07 65.47 55.77
C LYS A 833 52.34 66.05 55.08
N LEU A 834 53.48 65.89 55.67
CA LEU A 834 54.74 66.26 55.06
C LEU A 834 55.06 65.42 53.85
N TYR A 835 54.84 64.07 53.91
CA TYR A 835 55.05 63.14 52.81
C TYR A 835 54.22 63.50 51.59
N PHE A 836 52.97 63.89 51.76
CA PHE A 836 52.12 64.34 50.65
C PHE A 836 52.51 65.68 50.07
N LYS A 837 53.18 66.55 50.84
CA LYS A 837 53.74 67.78 50.37
C LYS A 837 55.06 67.66 49.58
N ILE A 838 55.77 66.54 49.82
CA ILE A 838 57.09 66.31 49.23
C ILE A 838 57.06 65.37 48.10
N LYS A 839 55.97 64.43 48.04
CA LYS A 839 55.80 63.54 46.98
C LYS A 839 55.51 64.30 45.71
N PRO A 840 56.27 64.08 44.59
CA PRO A 840 56.00 64.72 43.29
C PRO A 840 54.75 64.38 42.70
#